data_7d1df33553ca46abb72cf48bb954a618
#
_entry.id   7d1df33553ca46abb72cf48bb954a618
#
_cell.length_a   1.000
_cell.length_b   1.000
_cell.length_c   1.000
_cell.angle_alpha   90.00
_cell.angle_beta   90.00
_cell.angle_gamma   90.00
#
_symmetry.space_group_name_H-M   'P 1'
#
loop_
_entity.id
_entity.type
_entity.pdbx_description
1 polymer ?
#
loop_
_entity_poly.entity_id
_entity_poly.type
_entity_poly.pdbx_seq_one_letter_code
_entity_poly.pdbx_strand_id
1 'polypeptide(L)'
;MPDEAVQDPAGTSGMACYTRVSANILRVRSLYSCNMTRNLSNAAEQPGPGIFPLAGLSHGSASRRLMVRSALVSWMFFLAFASIAQTSSQRAAVQLSATAISSPVGITLGWTSLSSTTSITIQRKPRTATSWSALATPAASSTSYTDNTVTVGQVYEYKVTRVAGGVTGTGYVCTGVNVPAPDYRGKLVLLVDNTFSSTLSAELQQLVRDLRGDGWAVVRSDLARTATVATVKSTILSHYNSDPSNVKAVFILGHLAVPYSGNVAPDGHSEHQGAWPCDGYYGELNGAWTDASVNIASSQRTENRNVPGDGKFDQSNFPSELELQVGRVDLYDMPAFGTSEVELMRAYLNKLHAFKVKSWTPTVRGLVFDNLQWVGNPLAGSGWRNMGPLVGPSNIVAANQNSTAFHSLVNGQSHLWTYSSGGGLQAVDGGVLTFNGAANVGTTQNYATSSHGGVFNLAMGSYFGDWDNRNNFLRAPLASGQSLTSCWSGIPSWYFHHMGIGENIGASVLATMNNSSLYTPLTEGWQGSIGRSHLALMGDPTLRLTMVAPPSNLTVTNAGGAVSFSWTASNGSVLGYYLYEFNATSGAITRLNSTPITGTSWSSGTVPFVAGREYMVRAVRLESSFSGSYFNLSLGTISTAQGAATADCTGVVGGAAVPGAACNDGNACTTNDTWNASCQCVGVSSAPVATITAGGSASFCTGGSVVLNANTGNGLTYVWRRNGTAISGATASSYTAAQAGSYTVQVTTSAGCSTTSTAITVTVNTPPTATISAGSATSFCAGGAVTLTATSGTGYTYQWRRDGTSISGATSASYVANAAGAYTVVVTANGCSTTSSGVTVSLIGAPSATITPASGTSICSGSSVMLNANTGTGYTY
;
A
#
# COMPACT_ATOMS: atom_id res chain seq x y z
N MET A 1 43.05 14.52 26.71
CA MET A 1 43.82 15.42 27.60
C MET A 1 44.13 16.71 26.86
N PRO A 2 43.90 17.84 27.47
CA PRO A 2 42.79 18.25 28.32
C PRO A 2 42.01 19.42 27.67
N ASP A 3 40.79 19.60 28.11
CA ASP A 3 40.15 20.71 28.87
C ASP A 3 40.50 22.13 28.45
N GLU A 4 39.48 22.89 28.13
CA GLU A 4 39.11 24.09 28.91
C GLU A 4 37.75 24.66 28.48
N ALA A 5 36.93 24.82 29.49
CA ALA A 5 35.66 25.53 29.46
C ALA A 5 35.91 27.04 29.72
N VAL A 6 35.07 27.92 29.13
CA VAL A 6 34.76 29.24 29.77
C VAL A 6 33.42 29.75 29.28
N GLN A 7 32.46 29.80 30.17
CA GLN A 7 31.47 30.81 30.60
C GLN A 7 30.83 31.77 29.58
N ASP A 8 29.51 31.74 29.68
CA ASP A 8 28.50 32.75 29.37
C ASP A 8 28.74 34.11 30.12
N PRO A 9 28.30 35.23 29.66
CA PRO A 9 27.13 35.84 30.34
C PRO A 9 26.10 36.59 29.47
N ALA A 10 24.85 36.38 29.81
CA ALA A 10 23.73 37.26 30.06
C ALA A 10 23.59 38.62 29.29
N GLY A 11 22.37 38.85 28.82
CA GLY A 11 21.85 40.19 28.59
C GLY A 11 20.66 40.37 27.72
N THR A 12 19.46 40.22 28.26
CA THR A 12 18.24 41.04 28.17
C THR A 12 17.61 41.42 26.81
N SER A 13 16.34 41.05 26.70
CA SER A 13 15.12 41.80 26.36
C SER A 13 14.88 42.35 24.96
N GLY A 14 13.68 42.13 24.49
CA GLY A 14 13.03 42.88 23.45
C GLY A 14 11.80 42.23 22.84
N MET A 15 10.65 42.29 23.53
CA MET A 15 9.31 42.07 22.98
C MET A 15 9.00 43.11 21.89
N ALA A 16 8.36 42.72 20.80
CA ALA A 16 7.42 43.56 20.09
C ALA A 16 6.29 42.73 19.47
N CYS A 17 5.12 42.82 20.11
CA CYS A 17 3.82 42.47 19.56
C CYS A 17 3.42 43.43 18.44
N TYR A 18 2.79 42.94 17.41
CA TYR A 18 1.80 43.69 16.66
C TYR A 18 0.50 42.92 16.51
N THR A 19 -0.50 43.43 17.17
CA THR A 19 -1.93 43.05 17.13
C THR A 19 -2.67 43.85 16.03
N ARG A 20 -3.68 43.19 15.40
CA ARG A 20 -5.01 43.74 15.03
C ARG A 20 -5.96 42.55 14.90
N VAL A 21 -6.86 42.30 15.80
CA VAL A 21 -8.16 42.83 16.25
C VAL A 21 -9.24 42.84 15.17
N SER A 22 -10.22 41.97 15.34
CA SER A 22 -11.66 42.18 15.52
C SER A 22 -12.33 40.84 15.82
N ALA A 23 -12.78 40.57 16.99
CA ALA A 23 -13.97 40.90 17.75
C ALA A 23 -15.17 40.03 17.31
N ASN A 24 -15.64 39.19 18.10
CA ASN A 24 -16.68 39.10 19.14
C ASN A 24 -17.07 37.62 19.26
N ILE A 25 -17.35 36.99 20.34
CA ILE A 25 -18.19 37.21 21.51
C ILE A 25 -18.07 36.01 22.47
N LEU A 26 -18.00 36.35 23.75
CA LEU A 26 -18.50 35.65 24.95
C LEU A 26 -17.81 34.43 25.56
N ARG A 27 -17.32 34.72 26.73
CA ARG A 27 -16.84 33.95 27.87
C ARG A 27 -17.77 32.82 28.35
N VAL A 28 -17.17 31.70 28.76
CA VAL A 28 -17.35 31.21 30.14
C VAL A 28 -16.03 30.60 30.61
N ARG A 29 -15.58 31.06 31.78
CA ARG A 29 -14.43 30.55 32.53
C ARG A 29 -14.83 29.27 33.27
N SER A 30 -13.94 28.31 33.36
CA SER A 30 -13.71 27.59 34.63
C SER A 30 -12.28 27.11 34.71
N LEU A 31 -11.67 27.51 35.76
CA LEU A 31 -10.34 27.15 36.27
C LEU A 31 -10.32 25.68 36.72
N TYR A 32 -9.26 24.96 36.46
CA TYR A 32 -8.68 24.09 37.48
C TYR A 32 -7.15 24.06 37.35
N SER A 33 -6.55 24.42 38.48
CA SER A 33 -5.12 24.54 38.73
C SER A 33 -4.49 23.18 39.03
N CYS A 34 -3.25 23.08 38.59
CA CYS A 34 -2.25 22.11 38.98
C CYS A 34 -1.97 22.10 40.50
N ASN A 35 -1.80 20.93 41.09
CA ASN A 35 -0.85 20.78 42.22
C ASN A 35 -0.27 19.35 42.30
N MET A 36 1.02 19.27 42.17
CA MET A 36 1.89 18.18 42.61
C MET A 36 2.07 18.23 44.12
N THR A 37 2.16 17.06 44.75
CA THR A 37 3.23 16.67 45.71
C THR A 37 2.98 15.26 46.24
N ARG A 38 3.93 14.37 45.99
CA ARG A 38 4.88 13.64 46.86
C ARG A 38 4.35 13.12 48.21
N ASN A 39 4.40 11.82 48.47
CA ASN A 39 5.46 11.04 49.19
C ASN A 39 4.91 9.65 49.63
N LEU A 40 5.60 8.62 49.28
CA LEU A 40 6.44 7.69 50.02
C LEU A 40 5.82 6.91 51.23
N SER A 41 5.86 5.62 51.05
CA SER A 41 6.57 4.62 51.87
C SER A 41 5.74 3.50 52.52
N ASN A 42 6.17 2.29 52.22
CA ASN A 42 6.35 1.07 53.07
C ASN A 42 5.11 0.39 53.68
N ALA A 43 4.95 -0.85 53.48
CA ALA A 43 5.67 -2.06 53.75
C ALA A 43 4.66 -3.20 54.03
N ALA A 44 4.95 -4.32 53.47
CA ALA A 44 4.93 -5.69 53.97
C ALA A 44 3.74 -6.20 54.83
N GLU A 45 3.12 -7.29 54.35
CA GLU A 45 3.27 -8.66 54.93
C GLU A 45 2.11 -9.55 54.49
N GLN A 46 2.46 -10.71 53.95
CA GLN A 46 1.61 -11.89 53.89
C GLN A 46 1.72 -12.63 55.26
N PRO A 47 0.79 -13.57 55.62
CA PRO A 47 0.62 -14.81 54.93
C PRO A 47 -0.81 -15.43 54.97
N GLY A 48 -1.07 -16.46 54.13
CA GLY A 48 -2.19 -17.37 54.20
C GLY A 48 -1.95 -18.52 55.22
N PRO A 49 -2.54 -19.73 55.06
CA PRO A 49 -3.86 -20.15 54.65
C PRO A 49 -4.61 -20.99 55.68
N GLY A 50 -5.87 -21.31 55.50
CA GLY A 50 -6.62 -22.18 56.45
C GLY A 50 -7.85 -22.85 55.86
N ILE A 51 -7.81 -24.10 55.83
CA ILE A 51 -8.56 -25.26 55.37
C ILE A 51 -9.74 -25.57 56.31
N PHE A 52 -10.95 -25.88 55.71
CA PHE A 52 -12.05 -26.83 56.07
C PHE A 52 -12.68 -26.83 57.48
N PRO A 53 -13.85 -27.47 57.71
CA PRO A 53 -14.75 -28.31 56.88
C PRO A 53 -16.28 -28.12 57.07
N LEU A 54 -17.01 -28.95 56.30
CA LEU A 54 -18.43 -29.33 56.26
C LEU A 54 -19.08 -29.75 57.60
N ALA A 55 -20.38 -29.37 57.74
CA ALA A 55 -21.52 -30.21 58.28
C ALA A 55 -22.74 -29.28 58.31
N GLY A 56 -23.90 -29.56 57.83
CA GLY A 56 -24.80 -30.72 57.88
C GLY A 56 -26.13 -30.33 58.52
N LEU A 57 -27.26 -30.72 57.89
CA LEU A 57 -28.63 -30.85 58.45
C LEU A 57 -29.60 -29.69 58.27
N SER A 58 -30.56 -29.80 57.37
CA SER A 58 -31.94 -30.33 57.37
C SER A 58 -33.02 -29.43 57.93
N HIS A 59 -34.11 -29.36 57.13
CA HIS A 59 -35.54 -29.11 57.46
C HIS A 59 -36.03 -27.72 57.66
N GLY A 60 -37.03 -27.35 56.85
CA GLY A 60 -38.05 -26.34 57.15
C GLY A 60 -38.74 -25.72 55.93
N SER A 61 -39.76 -26.41 55.43
CA SER A 61 -40.72 -25.86 54.45
C SER A 61 -41.53 -24.74 55.06
N ALA A 62 -41.37 -23.46 54.56
CA ALA A 62 -42.41 -22.42 54.59
C ALA A 62 -41.89 -21.06 54.12
N SER A 63 -41.48 -20.88 52.88
CA SER A 63 -41.27 -19.57 52.30
C SER A 63 -41.25 -19.56 50.77
N ARG A 64 -42.00 -20.41 50.12
CA ARG A 64 -42.10 -20.44 48.63
C ARG A 64 -43.10 -19.41 48.07
N ARG A 65 -43.69 -18.53 48.86
CA ARG A 65 -44.61 -17.47 48.34
C ARG A 65 -44.11 -16.03 48.49
N LEU A 66 -42.94 -15.78 49.09
CA LEU A 66 -42.40 -14.42 49.21
C LEU A 66 -41.21 -14.16 48.24
N MET A 67 -40.51 -15.20 47.77
CA MET A 67 -39.37 -15.03 46.86
C MET A 67 -39.80 -14.82 45.39
N VAL A 68 -41.00 -15.20 45.00
CA VAL A 68 -41.50 -15.00 43.62
C VAL A 68 -41.92 -13.55 43.37
N ARG A 69 -42.33 -12.83 44.43
CA ARG A 69 -42.65 -11.39 44.27
C ARG A 69 -41.40 -10.49 44.31
N SER A 70 -40.35 -10.87 45.04
CA SER A 70 -39.08 -10.13 45.04
C SER A 70 -38.28 -10.35 43.78
N ALA A 71 -38.32 -11.55 43.18
CA ALA A 71 -37.66 -11.82 41.91
C ALA A 71 -38.34 -11.12 40.73
N LEU A 72 -39.69 -10.96 40.75
CA LEU A 72 -40.37 -10.22 39.67
C LEU A 72 -40.18 -8.70 39.79
N VAL A 73 -40.03 -8.16 41.01
CA VAL A 73 -39.74 -6.73 41.19
C VAL A 73 -38.26 -6.43 40.90
N SER A 74 -37.31 -7.32 41.20
CA SER A 74 -35.93 -7.19 40.75
C SER A 74 -35.79 -7.39 39.23
N TRP A 75 -36.60 -8.26 38.60
CA TRP A 75 -36.59 -8.38 37.14
C TRP A 75 -37.22 -7.19 36.41
N MET A 76 -38.23 -6.52 37.04
CA MET A 76 -38.74 -5.26 36.49
C MET A 76 -37.83 -4.06 36.73
N PHE A 77 -36.91 -4.09 37.69
CA PHE A 77 -35.87 -3.07 37.87
C PHE A 77 -34.64 -3.30 37.00
N PHE A 78 -34.40 -4.49 36.45
CA PHE A 78 -33.37 -4.77 35.49
C PHE A 78 -33.79 -4.51 34.03
N LEU A 79 -35.08 -4.17 33.79
CA LEU A 79 -35.57 -3.73 32.47
C LEU A 79 -35.71 -2.20 32.32
N ALA A 80 -35.36 -1.44 33.32
CA ALA A 80 -34.99 -0.05 33.14
C ALA A 80 -33.56 0.00 32.62
N PHE A 81 -33.35 -0.47 31.40
CA PHE A 81 -32.18 -0.06 30.63
C PHE A 81 -32.21 1.47 30.60
N ALA A 82 -31.31 2.07 31.37
CA ALA A 82 -30.90 3.44 31.12
C ALA A 82 -30.63 3.50 29.62
N SER A 83 -31.45 4.26 28.89
CA SER A 83 -31.15 4.59 27.52
C SER A 83 -29.84 5.35 27.56
N ILE A 84 -28.71 4.65 27.39
CA ILE A 84 -27.41 5.28 27.25
C ILE A 84 -27.59 6.22 26.07
N ALA A 85 -27.49 7.52 26.34
CA ALA A 85 -27.66 8.54 25.30
C ALA A 85 -26.69 8.17 24.14
N GLN A 86 -27.25 7.98 22.95
CA GLN A 86 -26.45 7.60 21.81
C GLN A 86 -25.39 8.66 21.54
N THR A 87 -24.16 8.22 21.27
CA THR A 87 -23.03 9.09 20.93
C THR A 87 -23.31 9.87 19.65
N SER A 88 -22.57 10.96 19.40
CA SER A 88 -22.62 11.71 18.14
C SER A 88 -22.37 10.79 16.94
N SER A 89 -21.42 9.85 17.06
CA SER A 89 -21.12 8.84 16.04
C SER A 89 -22.29 7.92 15.72
N GLN A 90 -23.03 7.47 16.74
CA GLN A 90 -24.25 6.65 16.56
C GLN A 90 -25.40 7.42 15.95
N ARG A 91 -25.52 8.73 16.26
CA ARG A 91 -26.55 9.59 15.67
C ARG A 91 -26.28 9.89 14.19
N ALA A 92 -25.03 10.12 13.82
CA ALA A 92 -24.62 10.37 12.44
C ALA A 92 -24.70 9.12 11.55
N ALA A 93 -24.76 7.92 12.12
CA ALA A 93 -24.86 6.65 11.40
C ALA A 93 -26.27 6.03 11.56
N VAL A 94 -26.86 5.60 10.46
CA VAL A 94 -28.01 4.69 10.48
C VAL A 94 -27.49 3.27 10.35
N GLN A 95 -27.65 2.47 11.41
CA GLN A 95 -27.26 1.05 11.41
C GLN A 95 -28.29 0.26 10.61
N LEU A 96 -28.12 0.26 9.28
CA LEU A 96 -29.08 -0.29 8.34
C LEU A 96 -28.79 -1.77 8.10
N SER A 97 -29.84 -2.57 8.05
CA SER A 97 -29.79 -3.98 7.61
C SER A 97 -30.91 -4.25 6.60
N ALA A 98 -30.81 -5.37 5.90
CA ALA A 98 -31.83 -5.82 4.95
C ALA A 98 -32.07 -7.32 5.08
N THR A 99 -33.34 -7.72 4.99
CA THR A 99 -33.76 -9.12 4.93
C THR A 99 -34.46 -9.38 3.61
N ALA A 100 -34.03 -10.38 2.88
CA ALA A 100 -34.67 -10.82 1.64
C ALA A 100 -35.89 -11.71 1.92
N ILE A 101 -36.96 -11.46 1.21
CA ILE A 101 -38.17 -12.26 1.22
C ILE A 101 -38.33 -12.88 -0.16
N SER A 102 -38.51 -14.17 -0.25
CA SER A 102 -38.62 -14.90 -1.53
C SER A 102 -40.08 -15.08 -1.99
N SER A 103 -41.04 -15.02 -1.07
CA SER A 103 -42.47 -15.17 -1.40
C SER A 103 -43.36 -14.48 -0.36
N PRO A 104 -44.07 -13.38 -0.72
CA PRO A 104 -43.88 -12.62 -1.94
C PRO A 104 -42.49 -11.99 -2.01
N VAL A 105 -41.98 -11.79 -3.22
CA VAL A 105 -40.63 -11.21 -3.38
C VAL A 105 -40.57 -9.80 -2.82
N GLY A 106 -39.60 -9.56 -1.95
CA GLY A 106 -39.42 -8.24 -1.30
C GLY A 106 -38.12 -8.13 -0.54
N ILE A 107 -37.76 -6.91 -0.16
CA ILE A 107 -36.66 -6.60 0.73
C ILE A 107 -37.18 -5.77 1.87
N THR A 108 -37.02 -6.28 3.10
CA THR A 108 -37.31 -5.51 4.31
C THR A 108 -36.03 -4.86 4.83
N LEU A 109 -35.99 -3.52 4.80
CA LEU A 109 -34.97 -2.71 5.45
C LEU A 109 -35.29 -2.60 6.93
N GLY A 110 -34.28 -2.69 7.79
CA GLY A 110 -34.40 -2.50 9.23
C GLY A 110 -33.31 -1.55 9.74
N TRP A 111 -33.66 -0.69 10.71
CA TRP A 111 -32.73 0.23 11.35
C TRP A 111 -33.06 0.48 12.81
N THR A 112 -32.08 0.95 13.58
CA THR A 112 -32.27 1.28 14.99
C THR A 112 -33.08 2.58 15.17
N SER A 113 -34.00 2.59 16.11
CA SER A 113 -34.80 3.76 16.46
C SER A 113 -33.99 4.82 17.21
N LEU A 114 -34.41 6.08 17.09
CA LEU A 114 -33.94 7.21 17.87
C LEU A 114 -35.14 8.04 18.30
N SER A 115 -35.26 8.30 19.59
CA SER A 115 -36.43 9.01 20.16
C SER A 115 -36.58 10.44 19.64
N SER A 116 -35.48 11.08 19.22
CA SER A 116 -35.48 12.44 18.67
C SER A 116 -35.63 12.51 17.15
N THR A 117 -36.00 11.42 16.49
CA THR A 117 -36.14 11.36 15.03
C THR A 117 -37.28 12.25 14.57
N THR A 118 -37.03 13.14 13.63
CA THR A 118 -38.01 14.07 13.05
C THR A 118 -38.36 13.70 11.61
N SER A 119 -37.46 13.08 10.86
CA SER A 119 -37.72 12.59 9.50
C SER A 119 -36.87 11.41 9.14
N ILE A 120 -37.39 10.58 8.23
CA ILE A 120 -36.71 9.46 7.60
C ILE A 120 -36.99 9.53 6.11
N THR A 121 -35.94 9.40 5.29
CA THR A 121 -36.06 9.26 3.82
C THR A 121 -35.31 8.04 3.36
N ILE A 122 -35.91 7.34 2.40
CA ILE A 122 -35.34 6.15 1.79
C ILE A 122 -35.16 6.41 0.31
N GLN A 123 -33.94 6.17 -0.18
CA GLN A 123 -33.57 6.23 -1.58
C GLN A 123 -33.05 4.85 -2.02
N ARG A 124 -33.26 4.52 -3.27
CA ARG A 124 -32.80 3.27 -3.89
C ARG A 124 -32.14 3.54 -5.23
N LYS A 125 -31.18 2.71 -5.58
CA LYS A 125 -30.63 2.61 -6.93
C LYS A 125 -30.32 1.15 -7.29
N PRO A 126 -30.36 0.74 -8.56
CA PRO A 126 -29.64 -0.46 -9.01
C PRO A 126 -28.14 -0.32 -8.72
N ARG A 127 -27.44 -1.44 -8.51
CA ARG A 127 -25.99 -1.42 -8.15
C ARG A 127 -25.13 -0.61 -9.13
N THR A 128 -25.47 -0.67 -10.42
CA THR A 128 -24.71 -0.02 -11.51
C THR A 128 -25.10 1.44 -11.74
N ALA A 129 -26.17 1.93 -11.11
CA ALA A 129 -26.59 3.32 -11.31
C ALA A 129 -25.70 4.29 -10.50
N THR A 130 -25.46 5.47 -11.08
CA THR A 130 -24.63 6.54 -10.53
C THR A 130 -25.40 7.60 -9.74
N SER A 131 -26.72 7.45 -9.63
CA SER A 131 -27.58 8.38 -8.88
C SER A 131 -28.65 7.66 -8.09
N TRP A 132 -29.08 8.30 -7.01
CA TRP A 132 -30.12 7.82 -6.10
C TRP A 132 -31.51 8.27 -6.57
N SER A 133 -32.49 7.37 -6.52
CA SER A 133 -33.90 7.67 -6.73
C SER A 133 -34.67 7.65 -5.41
N ALA A 134 -35.56 8.61 -5.19
CA ALA A 134 -36.44 8.61 -4.02
C ALA A 134 -37.34 7.37 -4.05
N LEU A 135 -37.52 6.71 -2.91
CA LEU A 135 -38.36 5.53 -2.76
C LEU A 135 -39.49 5.73 -1.77
N ALA A 136 -39.19 6.20 -0.59
CA ALA A 136 -40.20 6.37 0.48
C ALA A 136 -39.76 7.39 1.54
N THR A 137 -40.78 7.93 2.25
CA THR A 137 -40.63 8.79 3.44
C THR A 137 -41.49 8.22 4.58
N PRO A 138 -41.05 7.15 5.24
CA PRO A 138 -41.84 6.56 6.33
C PRO A 138 -41.97 7.50 7.52
N ALA A 139 -42.94 7.22 8.43
CA ALA A 139 -43.10 8.00 9.64
C ALA A 139 -41.79 8.04 10.46
N ALA A 140 -41.53 9.13 11.18
CA ALA A 140 -40.32 9.30 11.99
C ALA A 140 -40.10 8.21 13.06
N SER A 141 -41.19 7.58 13.50
CA SER A 141 -41.17 6.46 14.47
C SER A 141 -40.87 5.10 13.83
N SER A 142 -40.82 5.02 12.49
CA SER A 142 -40.60 3.75 11.78
C SER A 142 -39.20 3.23 12.01
N THR A 143 -39.06 1.91 12.15
CA THR A 143 -37.77 1.19 12.25
C THR A 143 -37.56 0.19 11.12
N SER A 144 -38.54 0.12 10.20
CA SER A 144 -38.44 -0.77 9.03
C SER A 144 -39.23 -0.21 7.84
N TYR A 145 -38.94 -0.72 6.68
CA TYR A 145 -39.65 -0.48 5.43
C TYR A 145 -39.50 -1.69 4.51
N THR A 146 -40.59 -2.14 3.88
CA THR A 146 -40.55 -3.25 2.95
C THR A 146 -40.74 -2.74 1.52
N ASP A 147 -39.77 -3.04 0.64
CA ASP A 147 -39.84 -2.78 -0.78
C ASP A 147 -40.22 -4.07 -1.51
N ASN A 148 -41.44 -4.12 -2.03
CA ASN A 148 -41.98 -5.23 -2.82
C ASN A 148 -41.81 -5.01 -4.32
N THR A 149 -41.08 -3.98 -4.77
CA THR A 149 -40.88 -3.64 -6.18
C THR A 149 -39.54 -4.14 -6.72
N VAL A 150 -38.94 -5.10 -6.03
CA VAL A 150 -37.63 -5.68 -6.35
C VAL A 150 -37.77 -6.95 -7.20
N THR A 151 -36.73 -7.29 -7.94
CA THR A 151 -36.66 -8.47 -8.79
C THR A 151 -35.62 -9.45 -8.24
N VAL A 152 -35.93 -10.73 -8.25
CA VAL A 152 -35.01 -11.82 -7.87
C VAL A 152 -33.75 -11.76 -8.75
N GLY A 153 -32.60 -11.90 -8.13
CA GLY A 153 -31.30 -11.89 -8.79
C GLY A 153 -30.73 -10.50 -9.07
N GLN A 154 -31.53 -9.44 -8.92
CA GLN A 154 -31.04 -8.06 -9.08
C GLN A 154 -30.46 -7.52 -7.78
N VAL A 155 -29.38 -6.74 -7.93
CA VAL A 155 -28.72 -6.06 -6.81
C VAL A 155 -29.14 -4.62 -6.76
N TYR A 156 -29.57 -4.21 -5.57
CA TYR A 156 -29.97 -2.84 -5.25
C TYR A 156 -29.12 -2.28 -4.14
N GLU A 157 -28.93 -0.97 -4.14
CA GLU A 157 -28.43 -0.25 -2.98
C GLU A 157 -29.52 0.65 -2.41
N TYR A 158 -29.62 0.70 -1.10
CA TYR A 158 -30.51 1.59 -0.37
C TYR A 158 -29.70 2.55 0.48
N LYS A 159 -30.16 3.79 0.50
CA LYS A 159 -29.70 4.85 1.39
C LYS A 159 -30.86 5.26 2.29
N VAL A 160 -30.67 5.13 3.59
CA VAL A 160 -31.59 5.66 4.58
C VAL A 160 -30.97 6.89 5.22
N THR A 161 -31.66 8.00 5.14
CA THR A 161 -31.29 9.26 5.80
C THR A 161 -32.28 9.53 6.92
N ARG A 162 -31.77 9.80 8.11
CA ARG A 162 -32.54 10.09 9.30
C ARG A 162 -32.09 11.42 9.90
N VAL A 163 -33.05 12.31 10.22
CA VAL A 163 -32.78 13.54 10.97
C VAL A 163 -33.25 13.31 12.41
N ALA A 164 -32.35 13.46 13.37
CA ALA A 164 -32.65 13.26 14.77
C ALA A 164 -31.88 14.23 15.66
N GLY A 165 -32.60 15.07 16.44
CA GLY A 165 -31.99 16.05 17.32
C GLY A 165 -31.04 17.03 16.57
N GLY A 166 -31.42 17.43 15.35
CA GLY A 166 -30.61 18.32 14.49
C GLY A 166 -29.43 17.66 13.77
N VAL A 167 -29.22 16.36 13.99
CA VAL A 167 -28.12 15.60 13.31
C VAL A 167 -28.71 14.80 12.16
N THR A 168 -28.12 14.93 10.98
CA THR A 168 -28.42 14.09 9.83
C THR A 168 -27.55 12.85 9.84
N GLY A 169 -28.15 11.68 10.02
CA GLY A 169 -27.49 10.38 9.95
C GLY A 169 -27.80 9.67 8.64
N THR A 170 -26.82 8.96 8.11
CA THR A 170 -26.97 8.15 6.89
C THR A 170 -26.57 6.71 7.13
N GLY A 171 -27.25 5.78 6.43
CA GLY A 171 -26.88 4.37 6.38
C GLY A 171 -27.05 3.82 4.96
N TYR A 172 -26.25 2.83 4.62
CA TYR A 172 -26.26 2.20 3.31
C TYR A 172 -26.33 0.69 3.46
N VAL A 173 -27.03 0.02 2.54
CA VAL A 173 -27.00 -1.44 2.40
C VAL A 173 -27.05 -1.79 0.92
N CYS A 174 -26.17 -2.67 0.49
CA CYS A 174 -26.24 -3.33 -0.80
C CYS A 174 -26.91 -4.67 -0.58
N THR A 175 -27.98 -4.97 -1.34
CA THR A 175 -28.89 -6.08 -1.05
C THR A 175 -29.53 -6.63 -2.30
N GLY A 176 -30.15 -7.81 -2.18
CA GLY A 176 -30.95 -8.43 -3.20
C GLY A 176 -31.59 -9.71 -2.72
N VAL A 177 -32.42 -10.31 -3.57
CA VAL A 177 -33.07 -11.59 -3.31
C VAL A 177 -32.43 -12.64 -4.22
N ASN A 178 -31.77 -13.64 -3.64
CA ASN A 178 -31.10 -14.73 -4.37
C ASN A 178 -30.16 -14.23 -5.47
N VAL A 179 -29.30 -13.28 -5.11
CA VAL A 179 -28.34 -12.69 -6.06
C VAL A 179 -27.37 -13.76 -6.57
N PRO A 180 -27.16 -13.88 -7.90
CA PRO A 180 -26.21 -14.82 -8.46
C PRO A 180 -24.77 -14.53 -8.02
N ALA A 181 -23.99 -15.57 -7.73
CA ALA A 181 -22.56 -15.43 -7.54
C ALA A 181 -21.85 -15.27 -8.89
N PRO A 182 -20.81 -14.43 -8.97
CA PRO A 182 -19.96 -14.39 -10.15
C PRO A 182 -19.11 -15.66 -10.24
N ASP A 183 -19.17 -16.35 -11.38
CA ASP A 183 -18.31 -17.51 -11.66
C ASP A 183 -16.85 -17.06 -11.84
N TYR A 184 -16.67 -16.02 -12.67
CA TYR A 184 -15.38 -15.41 -13.00
C TYR A 184 -15.32 -13.98 -12.45
N ARG A 185 -14.23 -13.65 -11.77
CA ARG A 185 -14.05 -12.35 -11.10
C ARG A 185 -13.16 -11.37 -11.87
N GLY A 186 -12.59 -11.85 -12.98
CA GLY A 186 -11.60 -11.11 -13.75
C GLY A 186 -10.17 -11.60 -13.49
N LYS A 187 -9.24 -10.77 -13.91
CA LYS A 187 -7.81 -11.04 -13.80
C LYS A 187 -7.22 -10.22 -12.65
N LEU A 188 -6.39 -10.87 -11.83
CA LEU A 188 -5.66 -10.25 -10.73
C LEU A 188 -4.18 -10.26 -11.06
N VAL A 189 -3.55 -9.10 -10.95
CA VAL A 189 -2.10 -8.94 -11.01
C VAL A 189 -1.55 -9.14 -9.59
N LEU A 190 -0.83 -10.25 -9.39
CA LEU A 190 -0.15 -10.56 -8.14
C LEU A 190 1.30 -10.11 -8.26
N LEU A 191 1.65 -9.05 -7.56
CA LEU A 191 3.04 -8.56 -7.46
C LEU A 191 3.67 -9.12 -6.21
N VAL A 192 4.79 -9.78 -6.36
CA VAL A 192 5.50 -10.43 -5.24
C VAL A 192 6.91 -9.83 -5.14
N ASP A 193 7.27 -9.41 -3.93
CA ASP A 193 8.66 -9.12 -3.59
C ASP A 193 9.50 -10.38 -3.80
N ASN A 194 10.46 -10.33 -4.71
CA ASN A 194 11.22 -11.50 -5.15
C ASN A 194 12.07 -12.15 -4.05
N THR A 195 12.26 -11.49 -2.92
CA THR A 195 12.92 -12.08 -1.74
C THR A 195 12.11 -13.26 -1.18
N PHE A 196 10.81 -13.35 -1.47
CA PHE A 196 9.93 -14.44 -1.08
C PHE A 196 9.83 -15.56 -2.12
N SER A 197 10.25 -15.34 -3.35
CA SER A 197 9.98 -16.25 -4.47
C SER A 197 10.41 -17.70 -4.22
N SER A 198 11.56 -17.89 -3.56
CA SER A 198 12.06 -19.21 -3.18
C SER A 198 11.65 -19.61 -1.76
N THR A 199 11.76 -18.69 -0.79
CA THR A 199 11.57 -18.98 0.64
C THR A 199 10.11 -19.26 1.01
N LEU A 200 9.14 -18.73 0.25
CA LEU A 200 7.71 -18.93 0.41
C LEU A 200 7.06 -19.59 -0.83
N SER A 201 7.82 -20.34 -1.60
CA SER A 201 7.36 -20.93 -2.86
C SER A 201 6.07 -21.76 -2.69
N ALA A 202 5.98 -22.56 -1.64
CA ALA A 202 4.80 -23.40 -1.37
C ALA A 202 3.56 -22.56 -1.02
N GLU A 203 3.72 -21.56 -0.15
CA GLU A 203 2.66 -20.65 0.29
C GLU A 203 2.18 -19.76 -0.87
N LEU A 204 3.10 -19.29 -1.71
CA LEU A 204 2.77 -18.50 -2.90
C LEU A 204 2.03 -19.33 -3.96
N GLN A 205 2.42 -20.59 -4.16
CA GLN A 205 1.68 -21.51 -5.03
C GLN A 205 0.27 -21.78 -4.45
N GLN A 206 0.16 -21.95 -3.12
CA GLN A 206 -1.15 -22.09 -2.47
C GLN A 206 -2.01 -20.84 -2.64
N LEU A 207 -1.44 -19.65 -2.47
CA LEU A 207 -2.14 -18.39 -2.71
C LEU A 207 -2.68 -18.32 -4.14
N VAL A 208 -1.86 -18.66 -5.14
CA VAL A 208 -2.30 -18.68 -6.54
C VAL A 208 -3.44 -19.68 -6.75
N ARG A 209 -3.35 -20.88 -6.14
CA ARG A 209 -4.44 -21.87 -6.21
C ARG A 209 -5.73 -21.34 -5.56
N ASP A 210 -5.64 -20.67 -4.42
CA ASP A 210 -6.79 -20.10 -3.71
C ASP A 210 -7.46 -19.00 -4.52
N LEU A 211 -6.68 -18.12 -5.12
CA LEU A 211 -7.17 -17.05 -5.99
C LEU A 211 -7.85 -17.62 -7.25
N ARG A 212 -7.22 -18.60 -7.91
CA ARG A 212 -7.82 -19.29 -9.05
C ARG A 212 -9.10 -20.04 -8.63
N GLY A 213 -9.07 -20.70 -7.47
CA GLY A 213 -10.23 -21.35 -6.88
C GLY A 213 -11.38 -20.39 -6.58
N ASP A 214 -11.10 -19.12 -6.25
CA ASP A 214 -12.13 -18.10 -6.05
C ASP A 214 -12.65 -17.46 -7.35
N GLY A 215 -12.13 -17.89 -8.50
CA GLY A 215 -12.58 -17.46 -9.81
C GLY A 215 -11.75 -16.33 -10.43
N TRP A 216 -10.56 -16.05 -9.92
CA TRP A 216 -9.62 -15.11 -10.52
C TRP A 216 -8.70 -15.79 -11.54
N ALA A 217 -8.48 -15.17 -12.69
CA ALA A 217 -7.29 -15.45 -13.48
C ALA A 217 -6.11 -14.69 -12.85
N VAL A 218 -5.03 -15.40 -12.54
CA VAL A 218 -3.90 -14.80 -11.82
C VAL A 218 -2.71 -14.64 -12.75
N VAL A 219 -2.18 -13.42 -12.84
CA VAL A 219 -0.89 -13.13 -13.46
C VAL A 219 0.06 -12.68 -12.37
N ARG A 220 1.12 -13.45 -12.14
CA ARG A 220 2.12 -13.17 -11.12
C ARG A 220 3.36 -12.56 -11.75
N SER A 221 3.88 -11.50 -11.12
CA SER A 221 5.16 -10.89 -11.44
C SER A 221 5.97 -10.71 -10.18
N ASP A 222 7.15 -11.33 -10.15
CA ASP A 222 8.08 -11.21 -9.04
C ASP A 222 9.03 -10.04 -9.33
N LEU A 223 9.03 -9.04 -8.47
CA LEU A 223 9.80 -7.80 -8.63
C LEU A 223 10.87 -7.69 -7.55
N ALA A 224 12.00 -7.09 -7.91
CA ALA A 224 13.03 -6.78 -6.93
C ALA A 224 12.48 -5.76 -5.89
N ARG A 225 12.81 -5.94 -4.63
CA ARG A 225 12.48 -4.98 -3.55
C ARG A 225 12.96 -3.56 -3.87
N THR A 226 14.05 -3.45 -4.62
CA THR A 226 14.63 -2.17 -5.06
C THR A 226 14.00 -1.63 -6.36
N ALA A 227 12.98 -2.29 -6.90
CA ALA A 227 12.27 -1.77 -8.07
C ALA A 227 11.65 -0.41 -7.75
N THR A 228 11.76 0.52 -8.69
CA THR A 228 11.21 1.88 -8.51
C THR A 228 9.68 1.89 -8.61
N VAL A 229 9.05 2.93 -8.09
CA VAL A 229 7.60 3.18 -8.25
C VAL A 229 7.18 3.09 -9.73
N ALA A 230 7.98 3.67 -10.62
CA ALA A 230 7.74 3.63 -12.06
C ALA A 230 7.83 2.20 -12.64
N THR A 231 8.77 1.38 -12.15
CA THR A 231 8.90 -0.03 -12.57
C THR A 231 7.69 -0.84 -12.14
N VAL A 232 7.24 -0.69 -10.91
CA VAL A 232 6.03 -1.37 -10.40
C VAL A 232 4.80 -0.96 -11.23
N LYS A 233 4.62 0.35 -11.46
CA LYS A 233 3.52 0.88 -12.26
C LYS A 233 3.53 0.38 -13.70
N SER A 234 4.69 0.38 -14.36
CA SER A 234 4.82 -0.10 -15.74
C SER A 234 4.50 -1.58 -15.87
N THR A 235 4.85 -2.40 -14.86
CA THR A 235 4.48 -3.82 -14.81
C THR A 235 2.94 -3.98 -14.75
N ILE A 236 2.27 -3.22 -13.91
CA ILE A 236 0.79 -3.23 -13.81
C ILE A 236 0.17 -2.79 -15.14
N LEU A 237 0.66 -1.69 -15.71
CA LEU A 237 0.18 -1.16 -17.00
C LEU A 237 0.37 -2.16 -18.14
N SER A 238 1.49 -2.90 -18.17
CA SER A 238 1.72 -3.94 -19.18
C SER A 238 0.65 -5.03 -19.11
N HIS A 239 0.32 -5.50 -17.90
CA HIS A 239 -0.75 -6.49 -17.73
C HIS A 239 -2.12 -5.91 -18.05
N TYR A 240 -2.42 -4.70 -17.58
CA TYR A 240 -3.70 -4.03 -17.86
C TYR A 240 -3.91 -3.80 -19.36
N ASN A 241 -2.93 -3.24 -20.03
CA ASN A 241 -3.02 -2.93 -21.47
C ASN A 241 -3.16 -4.19 -22.35
N SER A 242 -2.67 -5.35 -21.85
CA SER A 242 -2.88 -6.62 -22.55
C SER A 242 -4.32 -7.15 -22.47
N ASP A 243 -5.09 -6.74 -21.45
CA ASP A 243 -6.46 -7.21 -21.23
C ASP A 243 -7.27 -6.23 -20.34
N PRO A 244 -7.54 -4.99 -20.79
CA PRO A 244 -8.15 -3.95 -19.96
C PRO A 244 -9.56 -4.31 -19.46
N SER A 245 -10.28 -5.12 -20.22
CA SER A 245 -11.64 -5.54 -19.87
C SER A 245 -11.68 -6.49 -18.68
N ASN A 246 -10.64 -7.29 -18.47
CA ASN A 246 -10.63 -8.35 -17.46
C ASN A 246 -9.72 -8.07 -16.27
N VAL A 247 -8.66 -7.28 -16.39
CA VAL A 247 -7.82 -6.92 -15.24
C VAL A 247 -8.62 -6.03 -14.28
N LYS A 248 -8.81 -6.48 -13.04
CA LYS A 248 -9.69 -5.84 -12.05
C LYS A 248 -9.02 -5.55 -10.72
N ALA A 249 -7.90 -6.21 -10.40
CA ALA A 249 -7.26 -6.08 -9.11
C ALA A 249 -5.73 -6.18 -9.19
N VAL A 250 -5.08 -5.52 -8.26
CA VAL A 250 -3.65 -5.65 -7.95
C VAL A 250 -3.52 -6.08 -6.50
N PHE A 251 -2.80 -7.16 -6.27
CA PHE A 251 -2.41 -7.59 -4.94
C PHE A 251 -0.90 -7.52 -4.80
N ILE A 252 -0.41 -6.68 -3.90
CA ILE A 252 1.00 -6.42 -3.63
C ILE A 252 1.41 -7.22 -2.40
N LEU A 253 2.39 -8.11 -2.52
CA LEU A 253 2.87 -8.98 -1.46
C LEU A 253 4.34 -8.70 -1.19
N GLY A 254 4.64 -8.12 -0.04
CA GLY A 254 5.97 -7.73 0.39
C GLY A 254 6.28 -6.24 0.23
N HIS A 255 7.54 -5.91 0.49
CA HIS A 255 8.02 -4.53 0.56
C HIS A 255 8.47 -4.04 -0.84
N LEU A 256 7.49 -3.83 -1.73
CA LEU A 256 7.72 -3.17 -3.02
C LEU A 256 7.56 -1.65 -2.86
N ALA A 257 8.15 -0.89 -3.77
CA ALA A 257 8.18 0.57 -3.73
C ALA A 257 6.82 1.18 -3.35
N VAL A 258 6.87 2.18 -2.46
CA VAL A 258 5.72 2.91 -1.95
C VAL A 258 5.62 4.25 -2.68
N PRO A 259 4.57 4.50 -3.46
CA PRO A 259 4.33 5.81 -4.02
C PRO A 259 3.85 6.76 -2.92
N TYR A 260 4.31 7.99 -2.97
CA TYR A 260 3.89 9.07 -2.08
C TYR A 260 3.19 10.17 -2.85
N SER A 261 2.14 10.76 -2.29
CA SER A 261 1.40 11.79 -2.98
C SER A 261 0.73 12.78 -2.05
N GLY A 262 0.59 14.02 -2.55
CA GLY A 262 -0.28 15.03 -1.99
C GLY A 262 0.40 16.10 -1.14
N ASN A 263 -0.44 17.00 -0.70
CA ASN A 263 -0.15 18.05 0.27
C ASN A 263 -1.32 18.08 1.27
N VAL A 264 -1.40 17.04 2.09
CA VAL A 264 -2.53 16.82 3.01
C VAL A 264 -2.05 16.58 4.43
N ALA A 265 -2.90 16.92 5.38
CA ALA A 265 -2.80 16.51 6.78
C ALA A 265 -4.07 15.70 7.12
N PRO A 266 -4.15 14.42 6.69
CA PRO A 266 -5.39 13.66 6.69
C PRO A 266 -5.91 13.31 8.09
N ASP A 267 -5.05 13.43 9.08
CA ASP A 267 -5.34 13.23 10.51
C ASP A 267 -5.50 14.56 11.28
N GLY A 268 -5.42 15.70 10.58
CA GLY A 268 -5.60 17.04 11.14
C GLY A 268 -4.36 17.66 11.78
N HIS A 269 -3.19 17.02 11.68
CA HIS A 269 -1.95 17.49 12.26
C HIS A 269 -1.10 18.23 11.22
N SER A 270 -0.92 19.55 11.40
CA SER A 270 -0.22 20.41 10.45
C SER A 270 1.27 20.08 10.31
N GLU A 271 1.90 19.55 11.34
CA GLU A 271 3.29 19.08 11.33
C GLU A 271 3.51 17.84 10.45
N HIS A 272 2.43 17.15 10.08
CA HIS A 272 2.41 16.02 9.15
C HIS A 272 1.86 16.38 7.77
N GLN A 273 1.65 17.64 7.50
CA GLN A 273 1.23 18.07 6.16
C GLN A 273 2.32 17.72 5.15
N GLY A 274 1.93 17.05 4.04
CA GLY A 274 2.84 16.66 2.99
C GLY A 274 2.30 15.51 2.15
N ALA A 275 3.21 14.74 1.52
CA ALA A 275 2.88 13.53 0.80
C ALA A 275 2.71 12.34 1.77
N TRP A 276 1.77 11.47 1.44
CA TRP A 276 1.48 10.27 2.22
C TRP A 276 1.57 9.03 1.32
N PRO A 277 1.85 7.85 1.88
CA PRO A 277 1.80 6.59 1.14
C PRO A 277 0.48 6.43 0.39
N CYS A 278 0.56 6.09 -0.90
CA CYS A 278 -0.56 6.16 -1.84
C CYS A 278 -0.59 4.95 -2.77
N ASP A 279 -0.94 3.76 -2.26
CA ASP A 279 -1.07 2.57 -3.11
C ASP A 279 -2.17 2.70 -4.18
N GLY A 280 -3.13 3.60 -4.01
CA GLY A 280 -4.13 3.92 -5.03
C GLY A 280 -3.50 4.39 -6.35
N TYR A 281 -2.30 4.97 -6.34
CA TYR A 281 -1.51 5.28 -7.54
C TYR A 281 -1.36 4.06 -8.46
N TYR A 282 -1.20 2.87 -7.90
CA TYR A 282 -1.07 1.64 -8.67
C TYR A 282 -2.39 1.17 -9.28
N GLY A 283 -3.52 1.62 -8.75
CA GLY A 283 -4.85 1.30 -9.25
C GLY A 283 -5.46 2.33 -10.18
N GLU A 284 -4.96 3.56 -10.15
CA GLU A 284 -5.39 4.67 -11.00
C GLU A 284 -4.47 4.72 -12.23
N LEU A 285 -4.96 4.42 -13.45
CA LEU A 285 -4.12 4.14 -14.62
C LEU A 285 -4.13 5.23 -15.68
N ASN A 286 -5.10 6.15 -15.65
CA ASN A 286 -5.37 7.09 -16.73
C ASN A 286 -5.09 8.56 -16.37
N GLY A 287 -4.99 8.89 -15.10
CA GLY A 287 -4.83 10.27 -14.63
C GLY A 287 -3.40 10.79 -14.77
N ALA A 288 -3.28 12.10 -14.82
CA ALA A 288 -2.00 12.79 -14.86
C ALA A 288 -1.45 12.98 -13.45
N TRP A 289 -0.33 12.38 -13.16
CA TRP A 289 0.41 12.55 -11.92
C TRP A 289 1.60 13.48 -12.17
N THR A 290 1.74 14.50 -11.34
CA THR A 290 2.79 15.54 -11.46
C THR A 290 3.64 15.59 -10.20
N ASP A 291 4.85 16.07 -10.34
CA ASP A 291 5.82 16.32 -9.27
C ASP A 291 6.51 17.65 -9.61
N ALA A 292 5.77 18.75 -9.48
CA ALA A 292 6.20 20.05 -9.99
C ALA A 292 5.78 21.26 -9.14
N SER A 293 4.76 21.14 -8.31
CA SER A 293 4.09 22.29 -7.68
C SER A 293 4.06 22.25 -6.16
N VAL A 294 3.95 21.10 -5.54
CA VAL A 294 3.94 20.98 -4.08
C VAL A 294 5.35 21.24 -3.55
N ASN A 295 5.46 22.08 -2.52
CA ASN A 295 6.75 22.44 -1.91
C ASN A 295 6.61 22.48 -0.38
N ILE A 296 6.61 21.31 0.26
CA ILE A 296 6.51 21.12 1.70
C ILE A 296 7.80 20.46 2.19
N ALA A 297 8.72 21.26 2.69
CA ALA A 297 10.01 20.80 3.24
C ALA A 297 10.01 20.66 4.77
N SER A 298 8.92 21.04 5.44
CA SER A 298 8.86 21.18 6.91
C SER A 298 8.12 20.03 7.61
N SER A 299 7.64 19.01 6.90
CA SER A 299 7.00 17.85 7.54
C SER A 299 7.95 17.19 8.54
N GLN A 300 7.42 16.79 9.68
CA GLN A 300 8.18 16.18 10.78
C GLN A 300 8.90 14.92 10.31
N ARG A 301 8.19 14.03 9.61
CA ARG A 301 8.77 12.88 8.95
C ARG A 301 9.34 13.29 7.59
N THR A 302 10.59 12.92 7.32
CA THR A 302 11.28 13.29 6.07
C THR A 302 10.61 12.73 4.83
N GLU A 303 10.05 11.54 4.93
CA GLU A 303 9.34 10.86 3.84
C GLU A 303 8.06 11.58 3.43
N ASN A 304 7.42 12.32 4.35
CA ASN A 304 6.22 13.12 4.03
C ASN A 304 6.57 14.48 3.41
N ARG A 305 7.83 14.90 3.42
CA ARG A 305 8.24 16.10 2.70
C ARG A 305 8.03 15.88 1.21
N ASN A 306 7.48 16.89 0.55
CA ASN A 306 7.18 16.87 -0.87
C ASN A 306 7.65 18.17 -1.51
N VAL A 307 8.67 18.07 -2.34
CA VAL A 307 9.26 19.22 -3.04
C VAL A 307 9.39 18.89 -4.53
N PRO A 308 9.29 19.90 -5.42
CA PRO A 308 9.29 19.63 -6.86
C PRO A 308 10.50 18.82 -7.31
N GLY A 309 10.26 17.70 -8.00
CA GLY A 309 11.29 16.82 -8.57
C GLY A 309 11.85 15.79 -7.60
N ASP A 310 11.22 15.52 -6.46
CA ASP A 310 11.71 14.54 -5.47
C ASP A 310 11.16 13.11 -5.69
N GLY A 311 10.34 12.93 -6.71
CA GLY A 311 9.73 11.64 -7.05
C GLY A 311 8.40 11.36 -6.34
N LYS A 312 7.88 12.32 -5.59
CA LYS A 312 6.57 12.25 -4.95
C LYS A 312 5.57 13.12 -5.70
N PHE A 313 4.33 12.69 -5.73
CA PHE A 313 3.32 13.33 -6.56
C PHE A 313 2.63 14.50 -5.83
N ASP A 314 2.16 15.47 -6.62
CA ASP A 314 1.45 16.66 -6.11
C ASP A 314 0.00 16.36 -5.69
N GLN A 315 -0.60 15.30 -6.21
CA GLN A 315 -2.05 15.04 -6.15
C GLN A 315 -2.51 14.63 -4.74
N SER A 316 -3.28 15.50 -4.10
CA SER A 316 -3.97 15.21 -2.82
C SER A 316 -5.24 14.38 -2.99
N ASN A 317 -5.83 14.41 -4.17
CA ASN A 317 -6.95 13.56 -4.61
C ASN A 317 -6.50 12.78 -5.84
N PHE A 318 -7.13 11.64 -6.09
CA PHE A 318 -6.89 10.91 -7.33
C PHE A 318 -7.24 11.78 -8.53
N PRO A 319 -6.36 11.85 -9.56
CA PRO A 319 -6.61 12.69 -10.73
C PRO A 319 -7.73 12.16 -11.64
N SER A 320 -8.03 10.86 -11.58
CA SER A 320 -9.19 10.22 -12.21
C SER A 320 -9.73 9.09 -11.34
N GLU A 321 -10.81 8.41 -11.78
CA GLU A 321 -11.28 7.20 -11.09
C GLU A 321 -10.25 6.07 -11.22
N LEU A 322 -10.06 5.31 -10.16
CA LEU A 322 -9.22 4.13 -10.17
C LEU A 322 -9.90 3.02 -10.98
N GLU A 323 -9.14 2.35 -11.83
CA GLU A 323 -9.60 1.19 -12.59
C GLU A 323 -9.48 -0.11 -11.80
N LEU A 324 -8.50 -0.21 -10.88
CA LEU A 324 -8.15 -1.45 -10.20
C LEU A 324 -8.33 -1.36 -8.69
N GLN A 325 -8.82 -2.45 -8.13
CA GLN A 325 -8.78 -2.70 -6.69
C GLN A 325 -7.32 -2.90 -6.29
N VAL A 326 -6.87 -2.26 -5.22
CA VAL A 326 -5.50 -2.42 -4.73
C VAL A 326 -5.51 -2.85 -3.26
N GLY A 327 -4.68 -3.82 -2.92
CA GLY A 327 -4.39 -4.19 -1.54
C GLY A 327 -2.95 -4.63 -1.39
N ARG A 328 -2.37 -4.37 -0.23
CA ARG A 328 -0.97 -4.67 0.08
C ARG A 328 -0.84 -5.46 1.37
N VAL A 329 0.04 -6.44 1.39
CA VAL A 329 0.54 -7.05 2.62
C VAL A 329 2.03 -6.79 2.69
N ASP A 330 2.42 -5.94 3.60
CA ASP A 330 3.81 -5.56 3.85
C ASP A 330 4.11 -5.71 5.35
N LEU A 331 4.99 -6.64 5.68
CA LEU A 331 5.40 -6.94 7.06
C LEU A 331 6.89 -6.66 7.28
N TYR A 332 7.48 -5.83 6.39
CA TYR A 332 8.86 -5.38 6.51
C TYR A 332 9.05 -4.51 7.75
N ASP A 333 10.21 -4.64 8.38
CA ASP A 333 10.64 -3.86 9.55
C ASP A 333 9.62 -3.82 10.70
N MET A 334 9.20 -5.02 11.13
CA MET A 334 8.29 -5.22 12.28
C MET A 334 9.00 -5.93 13.46
N PRO A 335 10.12 -5.41 13.97
CA PRO A 335 10.94 -6.08 15.00
C PRO A 335 10.21 -6.32 16.32
N ALA A 336 9.11 -5.60 16.62
CA ALA A 336 8.28 -5.86 17.80
C ALA A 336 7.79 -7.32 17.89
N PHE A 337 7.67 -8.00 16.76
CA PHE A 337 7.22 -9.40 16.73
C PHE A 337 8.33 -10.42 17.02
N GLY A 338 9.59 -10.00 17.10
CA GLY A 338 10.71 -10.88 17.47
C GLY A 338 10.97 -12.05 16.50
N THR A 339 10.44 -11.99 15.28
CA THR A 339 10.60 -13.01 14.23
C THR A 339 10.91 -12.35 12.89
N SER A 340 11.33 -13.14 11.91
CA SER A 340 11.69 -12.62 10.59
C SER A 340 10.45 -12.21 9.79
N GLU A 341 10.62 -11.27 8.86
CA GLU A 341 9.59 -10.87 7.89
C GLU A 341 9.04 -12.08 7.10
N VAL A 342 9.91 -13.02 6.73
CA VAL A 342 9.54 -14.25 6.02
C VAL A 342 8.55 -15.07 6.85
N GLU A 343 8.80 -15.25 8.15
CA GLU A 343 7.92 -16.01 9.03
C GLU A 343 6.61 -15.28 9.31
N LEU A 344 6.63 -13.96 9.43
CA LEU A 344 5.39 -13.15 9.52
C LEU A 344 4.54 -13.31 8.26
N MET A 345 5.17 -13.24 7.07
CA MET A 345 4.49 -13.42 5.79
C MET A 345 3.96 -14.85 5.64
N ARG A 346 4.73 -15.85 6.02
CA ARG A 346 4.30 -17.26 6.05
C ARG A 346 3.07 -17.44 6.92
N ALA A 347 3.09 -16.90 8.14
CA ALA A 347 1.97 -16.96 9.07
C ALA A 347 0.72 -16.27 8.50
N TYR A 348 0.90 -15.11 7.84
CA TYR A 348 -0.19 -14.41 7.17
C TYR A 348 -0.79 -15.26 6.04
N LEU A 349 0.02 -15.81 5.14
CA LEU A 349 -0.46 -16.61 4.01
C LEU A 349 -1.18 -17.87 4.47
N ASN A 350 -0.68 -18.54 5.52
CA ASN A 350 -1.31 -19.72 6.08
C ASN A 350 -2.68 -19.42 6.73
N LYS A 351 -2.80 -18.32 7.50
CA LYS A 351 -4.10 -17.94 8.08
C LYS A 351 -5.09 -17.46 7.03
N LEU A 352 -4.60 -16.81 5.97
CA LEU A 352 -5.40 -16.40 4.82
C LEU A 352 -6.00 -17.62 4.11
N HIS A 353 -5.17 -18.63 3.80
CA HIS A 353 -5.63 -19.89 3.25
C HIS A 353 -6.67 -20.55 4.17
N ALA A 354 -6.36 -20.69 5.46
CA ALA A 354 -7.25 -21.31 6.44
C ALA A 354 -8.63 -20.61 6.52
N PHE A 355 -8.68 -19.28 6.41
CA PHE A 355 -9.94 -18.54 6.32
C PHE A 355 -10.68 -18.84 5.01
N LYS A 356 -9.97 -18.79 3.87
CA LYS A 356 -10.56 -18.98 2.54
C LYS A 356 -11.14 -20.39 2.36
N VAL A 357 -10.52 -21.41 2.92
CA VAL A 357 -11.04 -22.80 2.90
C VAL A 357 -11.99 -23.09 4.07
N LYS A 358 -12.28 -22.09 4.91
CA LYS A 358 -13.18 -22.20 6.06
C LYS A 358 -12.73 -23.24 7.10
N SER A 359 -11.42 -23.37 7.32
CA SER A 359 -10.87 -24.18 8.42
C SER A 359 -11.27 -23.64 9.79
N TRP A 360 -11.58 -22.37 9.88
CA TRP A 360 -12.17 -21.69 11.03
C TRP A 360 -13.19 -20.65 10.56
N THR A 361 -14.08 -20.28 11.46
CA THR A 361 -15.13 -19.30 11.17
C THR A 361 -15.14 -18.24 12.27
N PRO A 362 -15.03 -16.97 11.95
CA PRO A 362 -15.14 -15.91 12.94
C PRO A 362 -16.57 -15.79 13.46
N THR A 363 -16.70 -15.31 14.69
CA THR A 363 -18.00 -14.91 15.23
C THR A 363 -18.54 -13.73 14.43
N VAL A 364 -19.77 -13.84 13.93
CA VAL A 364 -20.46 -12.72 13.23
C VAL A 364 -20.83 -11.66 14.28
N ARG A 365 -19.84 -10.88 14.66
CA ARG A 365 -19.89 -9.82 15.67
C ARG A 365 -19.01 -8.67 15.23
N GLY A 366 -19.49 -7.43 15.46
CA GLY A 366 -18.73 -6.21 15.26
C GLY A 366 -18.34 -5.58 16.58
N LEU A 367 -17.15 -5.02 16.69
CA LEU A 367 -16.72 -4.20 17.81
C LEU A 367 -16.47 -2.78 17.32
N VAL A 368 -17.15 -1.80 17.90
CA VAL A 368 -16.87 -0.37 17.70
C VAL A 368 -16.29 0.19 18.99
N PHE A 369 -14.99 0.44 18.97
CA PHE A 369 -14.24 1.07 20.06
C PHE A 369 -14.03 2.55 19.74
N ASP A 370 -14.87 3.41 20.33
CA ASP A 370 -14.87 4.86 20.11
C ASP A 370 -14.19 5.60 21.26
N ASN A 371 -12.90 5.87 21.11
CA ASN A 371 -12.10 6.56 22.12
C ASN A 371 -11.86 8.06 21.80
N LEU A 372 -12.52 8.61 20.76
CA LEU A 372 -12.41 10.01 20.35
C LEU A 372 -13.74 10.77 20.47
N GLN A 373 -14.63 10.35 21.39
CA GLN A 373 -15.94 10.96 21.60
C GLN A 373 -15.88 12.44 22.00
N TRP A 374 -14.78 12.85 22.63
CA TRP A 374 -14.52 14.22 23.07
C TRP A 374 -14.29 15.22 21.93
N VAL A 375 -14.01 14.75 20.72
CA VAL A 375 -13.77 15.62 19.54
C VAL A 375 -15.06 16.27 19.03
N GLY A 376 -16.23 15.79 19.47
CA GLY A 376 -17.53 16.30 19.01
C GLY A 376 -17.86 15.92 17.56
N ASN A 377 -16.98 15.16 16.90
CA ASN A 377 -17.10 14.70 15.52
C ASN A 377 -17.51 13.23 15.50
N PRO A 378 -18.38 12.78 14.57
CA PRO A 378 -18.84 11.39 14.49
C PRO A 378 -17.80 10.45 13.89
N LEU A 379 -16.54 10.49 14.36
CA LEU A 379 -15.43 9.72 13.79
C LEU A 379 -15.70 8.21 13.76
N ALA A 380 -16.30 7.65 14.79
CA ALA A 380 -16.71 6.24 14.81
C ALA A 380 -17.98 5.94 14.01
N GLY A 381 -18.61 6.94 13.44
CA GLY A 381 -19.81 6.75 12.61
C GLY A 381 -19.57 5.82 11.42
N SER A 382 -18.34 5.78 10.87
CA SER A 382 -17.99 4.84 9.81
C SER A 382 -18.04 3.38 10.27
N GLY A 383 -17.58 3.09 11.51
CA GLY A 383 -17.74 1.77 12.12
C GLY A 383 -19.20 1.38 12.27
N TRP A 384 -20.00 2.26 12.90
CA TRP A 384 -21.43 2.01 13.11
C TRP A 384 -22.21 1.82 11.81
N ARG A 385 -21.95 2.66 10.81
CA ARG A 385 -22.64 2.63 9.52
C ARG A 385 -22.32 1.37 8.72
N ASN A 386 -21.06 0.96 8.68
CA ASN A 386 -20.65 -0.20 7.91
C ASN A 386 -21.00 -1.53 8.59
N MET A 387 -20.92 -1.62 9.91
CA MET A 387 -21.18 -2.89 10.60
C MET A 387 -22.67 -3.27 10.59
N GLY A 388 -23.60 -2.33 10.50
CA GLY A 388 -25.03 -2.62 10.40
C GLY A 388 -25.34 -3.68 9.34
N PRO A 389 -25.03 -3.48 8.07
CA PRO A 389 -25.27 -4.44 6.99
C PRO A 389 -24.35 -5.67 7.01
N LEU A 390 -23.18 -5.61 7.67
CA LEU A 390 -22.20 -6.69 7.62
C LEU A 390 -22.35 -7.72 8.72
N VAL A 391 -22.68 -7.29 9.94
CA VAL A 391 -22.83 -8.18 11.11
C VAL A 391 -24.21 -8.13 11.74
N GLY A 392 -25.06 -7.17 11.35
CA GLY A 392 -26.38 -6.87 11.93
C GLY A 392 -26.29 -5.94 13.13
N PRO A 393 -27.26 -5.00 13.28
CA PRO A 393 -27.25 -4.00 14.35
C PRO A 393 -27.17 -4.57 15.76
N SER A 394 -27.84 -5.72 16.01
CA SER A 394 -27.85 -6.41 17.33
C SER A 394 -26.51 -7.08 17.68
N ASN A 395 -25.65 -7.31 16.72
CA ASN A 395 -24.36 -7.98 16.92
C ASN A 395 -23.19 -6.97 17.03
N ILE A 396 -23.48 -5.67 17.10
CA ILE A 396 -22.46 -4.64 17.28
C ILE A 396 -22.27 -4.40 18.78
N VAL A 397 -21.05 -4.61 19.24
CA VAL A 397 -20.62 -4.30 20.61
C VAL A 397 -19.97 -2.92 20.61
N ALA A 398 -20.44 -2.05 21.48
CA ALA A 398 -19.87 -0.73 21.71
C ALA A 398 -18.89 -0.75 22.89
N ALA A 399 -17.76 -0.09 22.75
CA ALA A 399 -16.83 0.15 23.82
C ALA A 399 -16.18 1.53 23.65
N ASN A 400 -15.63 2.10 24.72
CA ASN A 400 -14.97 3.40 24.72
C ASN A 400 -13.85 3.45 25.78
N GLN A 401 -13.23 4.64 25.94
CA GLN A 401 -12.14 4.88 26.89
C GLN A 401 -12.45 4.55 28.37
N ASN A 402 -13.73 4.49 28.73
CA ASN A 402 -14.17 4.13 30.09
C ASN A 402 -14.33 2.61 30.24
N SER A 403 -14.10 1.85 29.17
CA SER A 403 -14.09 0.39 29.16
C SER A 403 -12.67 -0.15 29.18
N THR A 404 -12.53 -1.45 29.11
CA THR A 404 -11.25 -2.12 28.93
C THR A 404 -10.58 -1.68 27.63
N ALA A 405 -9.25 -1.52 27.60
CA ALA A 405 -8.50 -1.17 26.40
C ALA A 405 -8.83 -2.09 25.21
N PHE A 406 -8.86 -1.54 24.01
CA PHE A 406 -9.30 -2.23 22.79
C PHE A 406 -8.60 -3.58 22.59
N HIS A 407 -7.27 -3.63 22.71
CA HIS A 407 -6.52 -4.87 22.47
C HIS A 407 -6.94 -5.99 23.42
N SER A 408 -7.37 -5.68 24.65
CA SER A 408 -7.87 -6.68 25.60
C SER A 408 -9.26 -7.20 25.22
N LEU A 409 -10.06 -6.39 24.52
CA LEU A 409 -11.39 -6.79 24.01
C LEU A 409 -11.29 -7.71 22.79
N VAL A 410 -10.18 -7.65 22.06
CA VAL A 410 -9.96 -8.46 20.86
C VAL A 410 -8.96 -9.60 21.06
N ASN A 411 -8.24 -9.63 22.18
CA ASN A 411 -7.28 -10.70 22.49
C ASN A 411 -8.04 -12.00 22.76
N GLY A 412 -7.86 -12.98 21.87
CA GLY A 412 -8.55 -14.28 21.94
C GLY A 412 -10.09 -14.20 21.77
N GLN A 413 -10.64 -13.02 21.47
CA GLN A 413 -12.06 -12.79 21.22
C GLN A 413 -12.33 -12.65 19.73
N SER A 414 -13.08 -13.59 19.17
CA SER A 414 -13.37 -13.61 17.74
C SER A 414 -14.39 -12.53 17.35
N HIS A 415 -14.04 -11.69 16.36
CA HIS A 415 -14.87 -10.68 15.74
C HIS A 415 -14.72 -10.74 14.23
N LEU A 416 -15.83 -10.65 13.50
CA LEU A 416 -15.76 -10.53 12.04
C LEU A 416 -15.23 -9.15 11.63
N TRP A 417 -15.71 -8.09 12.30
CA TRP A 417 -15.29 -6.71 12.07
C TRP A 417 -14.90 -6.01 13.37
N THR A 418 -13.84 -5.22 13.31
CA THR A 418 -13.50 -4.28 14.38
C THR A 418 -13.32 -2.87 13.83
N TYR A 419 -13.69 -1.90 14.62
CA TYR A 419 -13.35 -0.49 14.46
C TYR A 419 -12.69 -0.01 15.74
N SER A 420 -11.55 0.64 15.62
CA SER A 420 -10.87 1.26 16.74
C SER A 420 -10.52 2.71 16.42
N SER A 421 -10.76 3.62 17.36
CA SER A 421 -10.30 5.00 17.28
C SER A 421 -9.51 5.38 18.52
N GLY A 422 -8.42 6.14 18.35
CA GLY A 422 -7.58 6.63 19.44
C GLY A 422 -6.56 7.64 18.93
N GLY A 423 -6.11 8.55 19.80
CA GLY A 423 -5.00 9.46 19.49
C GLY A 423 -3.75 8.66 19.15
N GLY A 424 -3.16 8.88 17.98
CA GLY A 424 -1.94 8.19 17.56
C GLY A 424 -0.77 8.50 18.50
N LEU A 425 0.08 7.52 18.71
CA LEU A 425 1.27 7.62 19.55
C LEU A 425 2.50 7.65 18.66
N GLN A 426 3.33 8.67 18.89
CA GLN A 426 4.66 8.76 18.32
C GLN A 426 5.67 8.16 19.28
N ALA A 427 6.67 7.46 18.76
CA ALA A 427 7.79 6.95 19.51
C ALA A 427 9.08 7.03 18.69
N VAL A 428 10.23 6.99 19.32
CA VAL A 428 11.52 6.84 18.64
C VAL A 428 12.03 5.43 18.94
N ASP A 429 12.20 4.63 17.90
CA ASP A 429 12.70 3.26 17.98
C ASP A 429 13.93 3.12 17.08
N GLY A 430 15.09 2.84 17.71
CA GLY A 430 16.36 2.76 17.01
C GLY A 430 16.79 4.06 16.32
N GLY A 431 16.35 5.23 16.82
CA GLY A 431 16.64 6.53 16.23
C GLY A 431 15.67 6.95 15.10
N VAL A 432 14.68 6.12 14.78
CA VAL A 432 13.66 6.38 13.77
C VAL A 432 12.35 6.79 14.44
N LEU A 433 11.70 7.83 13.93
CA LEU A 433 10.35 8.20 14.33
C LEU A 433 9.38 7.12 13.88
N THR A 434 8.61 6.56 14.81
CA THR A 434 7.63 5.49 14.55
C THR A 434 6.24 5.87 15.04
N PHE A 435 5.23 5.27 14.41
CA PHE A 435 3.81 5.42 14.74
C PHE A 435 3.24 4.06 15.12
N ASN A 436 3.62 3.60 16.31
CA ASN A 436 3.49 2.21 16.73
C ASN A 436 2.36 1.99 17.75
N GLY A 437 1.42 2.91 17.87
CA GLY A 437 0.31 2.74 18.80
C GLY A 437 -0.75 3.82 18.76
N ALA A 438 -1.81 3.61 19.53
CA ALA A 438 -2.86 4.57 19.78
C ALA A 438 -3.30 4.53 21.24
N ALA A 439 -3.55 5.70 21.81
CA ALA A 439 -3.99 5.86 23.19
C ALA A 439 -5.25 5.05 23.47
N ASN A 440 -5.24 4.24 24.52
CA ASN A 440 -6.28 3.30 24.95
C ASN A 440 -6.66 2.22 23.93
N VAL A 441 -6.09 2.22 22.73
CA VAL A 441 -6.27 1.16 21.73
C VAL A 441 -5.22 0.08 21.94
N GLY A 442 -3.95 0.46 21.96
CA GLY A 442 -2.82 -0.44 22.14
C GLY A 442 -1.61 0.01 21.35
N THR A 443 -0.60 -0.83 21.33
CA THR A 443 0.65 -0.64 20.58
C THR A 443 0.94 -1.83 19.69
N THR A 444 1.86 -1.69 18.76
CA THR A 444 2.37 -2.81 17.95
C THR A 444 2.90 -3.95 18.83
N GLN A 445 3.52 -3.62 19.98
CA GLN A 445 3.97 -4.63 20.96
C GLN A 445 2.79 -5.41 21.55
N ASN A 446 1.62 -4.78 21.75
CA ASN A 446 0.44 -5.51 22.21
C ASN A 446 -0.03 -6.53 21.15
N TYR A 447 -0.02 -6.19 19.86
CA TYR A 447 -0.31 -7.14 18.79
C TYR A 447 0.72 -8.27 18.72
N ALA A 448 1.97 -7.99 18.97
CA ALA A 448 3.04 -8.99 18.96
C ALA A 448 2.93 -10.01 20.11
N THR A 449 2.36 -9.60 21.26
CA THR A 449 2.25 -10.43 22.47
C THR A 449 0.85 -10.99 22.73
N SER A 450 -0.13 -10.68 21.85
CA SER A 450 -1.51 -11.15 21.99
C SER A 450 -2.03 -11.75 20.67
N SER A 451 -3.19 -12.41 20.72
CA SER A 451 -3.85 -12.98 19.56
C SER A 451 -5.04 -12.12 19.17
N HIS A 452 -4.85 -11.24 18.20
CA HIS A 452 -5.91 -10.36 17.70
C HIS A 452 -7.01 -11.14 16.98
N GLY A 453 -8.24 -11.08 17.50
CA GLY A 453 -9.36 -11.87 17.01
C GLY A 453 -10.26 -11.18 15.98
N GLY A 454 -9.95 -9.94 15.57
CA GLY A 454 -10.67 -9.23 14.51
C GLY A 454 -10.17 -9.63 13.13
N VAL A 455 -11.05 -10.06 12.22
CA VAL A 455 -10.66 -10.45 10.85
C VAL A 455 -10.47 -9.23 9.96
N PHE A 456 -11.50 -8.39 9.86
CA PHE A 456 -11.50 -7.15 9.12
C PHE A 456 -11.42 -5.97 10.09
N ASN A 457 -10.45 -5.10 9.90
CA ASN A 457 -10.20 -4.02 10.85
C ASN A 457 -10.29 -2.65 10.17
N LEU A 458 -10.94 -1.71 10.85
CA LEU A 458 -10.90 -0.30 10.56
C LEU A 458 -10.18 0.40 11.71
N ALA A 459 -9.14 1.14 11.39
CA ALA A 459 -8.40 1.92 12.35
C ALA A 459 -8.53 3.42 12.05
N MET A 460 -8.79 4.21 13.08
CA MET A 460 -8.71 5.67 13.05
C MET A 460 -7.77 6.13 14.16
N GLY A 461 -6.75 6.85 13.77
CA GLY A 461 -5.77 7.45 14.68
C GLY A 461 -4.76 8.23 13.86
N SER A 462 -4.17 9.24 14.49
CA SER A 462 -3.15 10.06 13.86
C SER A 462 -1.97 9.21 13.44
N TYR A 463 -1.36 9.53 12.29
CA TYR A 463 -0.11 8.97 11.78
C TYR A 463 -0.14 7.53 11.26
N PHE A 464 -1.24 6.78 11.39
CA PHE A 464 -1.26 5.36 10.98
C PHE A 464 -1.07 5.19 9.48
N GLY A 465 -1.45 6.20 8.68
CA GLY A 465 -1.32 6.21 7.23
C GLY A 465 0.11 6.30 6.72
N ASP A 466 1.06 6.62 7.58
CA ASP A 466 2.50 6.42 7.34
C ASP A 466 2.87 4.94 7.54
N TRP A 467 2.11 4.06 6.88
CA TRP A 467 2.12 2.63 7.16
C TRP A 467 3.43 1.93 6.80
N ASP A 468 4.29 2.54 6.02
CA ASP A 468 5.59 1.97 5.61
C ASP A 468 6.70 2.15 6.66
N ASN A 469 6.43 2.84 7.78
CA ASN A 469 7.44 3.02 8.81
C ASN A 469 7.58 1.80 9.75
N ARG A 470 8.70 1.78 10.47
CA ARG A 470 9.08 0.72 11.42
C ARG A 470 8.00 0.48 12.47
N ASN A 471 7.66 -0.78 12.74
CA ASN A 471 6.67 -1.17 13.74
C ASN A 471 5.31 -0.46 13.59
N ASN A 472 4.90 -0.10 12.37
CA ASN A 472 3.67 0.66 12.15
C ASN A 472 2.43 -0.04 12.67
N PHE A 473 1.57 0.72 13.34
CA PHE A 473 0.37 0.22 14.02
C PHE A 473 -0.71 -0.29 13.04
N LEU A 474 -0.82 0.28 11.84
CA LEU A 474 -1.82 -0.17 10.84
C LEU A 474 -1.48 -1.57 10.29
N ARG A 475 -0.19 -1.91 10.16
CA ARG A 475 0.27 -3.22 9.67
C ARG A 475 0.28 -4.30 10.76
N ALA A 476 0.42 -3.90 12.02
CA ALA A 476 0.56 -4.80 13.15
C ALA A 476 -0.55 -5.87 13.28
N PRO A 477 -1.84 -5.57 13.03
CA PRO A 477 -2.89 -6.59 13.05
C PRO A 477 -2.63 -7.74 12.09
N LEU A 478 -2.08 -7.46 10.88
CA LEU A 478 -1.82 -8.50 9.87
C LEU A 478 -0.81 -9.54 10.35
N ALA A 479 0.12 -9.15 11.20
CA ALA A 479 1.11 -10.03 11.81
C ALA A 479 0.58 -10.80 13.03
N SER A 480 -0.65 -10.52 13.51
CA SER A 480 -1.22 -11.07 14.75
C SER A 480 -2.50 -11.88 14.51
N GLY A 481 -2.72 -12.90 15.30
CA GLY A 481 -3.98 -13.64 15.44
C GLY A 481 -4.72 -13.97 14.15
N GLN A 482 -6.00 -13.62 14.09
CA GLN A 482 -6.91 -13.90 12.97
C GLN A 482 -7.05 -12.74 11.97
N SER A 483 -6.35 -11.64 12.16
CA SER A 483 -6.50 -10.45 11.34
C SER A 483 -5.99 -10.65 9.90
N LEU A 484 -6.81 -10.31 8.92
CA LEU A 484 -6.51 -10.46 7.50
C LEU A 484 -6.49 -9.12 6.75
N THR A 485 -7.15 -8.09 7.29
CA THR A 485 -7.11 -6.74 6.70
C THR A 485 -7.07 -5.67 7.76
N SER A 486 -6.51 -4.52 7.40
CA SER A 486 -6.52 -3.30 8.20
C SER A 486 -6.63 -2.09 7.26
N CYS A 487 -7.61 -1.21 7.50
CA CYS A 487 -7.90 -0.07 6.65
C CYS A 487 -7.79 1.24 7.43
N TRP A 488 -7.21 2.26 6.78
CA TRP A 488 -7.10 3.61 7.30
C TRP A 488 -7.36 4.66 6.24
N SER A 489 -7.97 5.76 6.60
CA SER A 489 -8.26 6.87 5.70
C SER A 489 -8.09 8.26 6.32
N GLY A 490 -7.35 8.36 7.44
CA GLY A 490 -7.40 9.57 8.25
C GLY A 490 -8.77 9.71 8.90
N ILE A 491 -9.57 10.68 8.46
CA ILE A 491 -10.97 10.81 8.92
C ILE A 491 -11.83 9.82 8.14
N PRO A 492 -12.42 8.81 8.81
CA PRO A 492 -12.96 7.66 8.12
C PRO A 492 -14.32 7.92 7.48
N SER A 493 -14.41 7.73 6.17
CA SER A 493 -15.67 7.71 5.42
C SER A 493 -15.72 6.48 4.49
N TRP A 494 -15.62 5.30 5.09
CA TRP A 494 -15.61 4.03 4.37
C TRP A 494 -17.00 3.56 3.97
N TYR A 495 -17.10 2.77 2.87
CA TYR A 495 -18.34 2.21 2.32
C TYR A 495 -18.15 0.72 2.02
N PHE A 496 -18.24 -0.13 3.06
CA PHE A 496 -18.07 -1.59 2.94
C PHE A 496 -19.38 -2.38 2.77
N HIS A 497 -20.51 -1.72 2.69
CA HIS A 497 -21.84 -2.35 2.65
C HIS A 497 -22.05 -3.33 1.48
N HIS A 498 -21.21 -3.28 0.44
CA HIS A 498 -21.22 -4.22 -0.68
C HIS A 498 -20.77 -5.63 -0.29
N MET A 499 -19.91 -5.76 0.71
CA MET A 499 -19.44 -7.06 1.17
C MET A 499 -20.56 -7.94 1.73
N GLY A 500 -21.68 -7.33 2.18
CA GLY A 500 -22.82 -8.05 2.76
C GLY A 500 -23.55 -9.00 1.79
N ILE A 501 -23.35 -8.84 0.49
CA ILE A 501 -23.87 -9.72 -0.57
C ILE A 501 -22.78 -10.48 -1.33
N GLY A 502 -21.61 -10.67 -0.72
CA GLY A 502 -20.53 -11.50 -1.27
C GLY A 502 -19.51 -10.80 -2.14
N GLU A 503 -19.54 -9.46 -2.23
CA GLU A 503 -18.46 -8.69 -2.85
C GLU A 503 -17.18 -8.79 -2.00
N ASN A 504 -16.02 -8.61 -2.64
CA ASN A 504 -14.75 -8.59 -1.93
C ASN A 504 -14.46 -7.21 -1.33
N ILE A 505 -13.52 -7.14 -0.38
CA ILE A 505 -13.15 -5.90 0.29
C ILE A 505 -12.53 -4.89 -0.68
N GLY A 506 -11.73 -5.35 -1.66
CA GLY A 506 -11.09 -4.48 -2.65
C GLY A 506 -12.10 -3.71 -3.49
N ALA A 507 -13.23 -4.33 -3.88
CA ALA A 507 -14.31 -3.66 -4.60
C ALA A 507 -14.97 -2.55 -3.75
N SER A 508 -15.10 -2.78 -2.45
CA SER A 508 -15.65 -1.78 -1.52
C SER A 508 -14.66 -0.63 -1.28
N VAL A 509 -13.37 -0.93 -1.21
CA VAL A 509 -12.30 0.09 -1.12
C VAL A 509 -12.25 0.92 -2.40
N LEU A 510 -12.31 0.28 -3.57
CA LEU A 510 -12.37 0.97 -4.86
C LEU A 510 -13.58 1.92 -4.93
N ALA A 511 -14.77 1.44 -4.50
CA ALA A 511 -15.97 2.28 -4.44
C ALA A 511 -15.82 3.46 -3.45
N THR A 512 -15.02 3.29 -2.40
CA THR A 512 -14.72 4.36 -1.45
C THR A 512 -13.75 5.38 -2.07
N MET A 513 -12.69 4.92 -2.73
CA MET A 513 -11.70 5.78 -3.39
C MET A 513 -12.30 6.59 -4.54
N ASN A 514 -13.19 5.97 -5.32
CA ASN A 514 -13.88 6.60 -6.45
C ASN A 514 -15.12 7.41 -6.05
N ASN A 515 -15.46 7.47 -4.75
CA ASN A 515 -16.61 8.25 -4.31
C ASN A 515 -16.34 9.75 -4.45
N SER A 516 -17.05 10.42 -5.33
CA SER A 516 -17.06 11.88 -5.45
C SER A 516 -18.24 12.55 -4.74
N SER A 517 -19.44 11.95 -4.84
CA SER A 517 -20.67 12.50 -4.27
C SER A 517 -21.79 11.47 -4.05
N LEU A 518 -21.61 10.25 -4.54
CA LEU A 518 -22.64 9.21 -4.49
C LEU A 518 -22.98 8.82 -3.04
N TYR A 519 -21.97 8.70 -2.22
CA TYR A 519 -22.13 8.39 -0.80
C TYR A 519 -21.76 9.61 0.04
N THR A 520 -22.62 9.95 0.99
CA THR A 520 -22.45 11.11 1.86
C THR A 520 -21.39 10.83 2.93
N PRO A 521 -20.38 11.67 3.09
CA PRO A 521 -19.42 11.55 4.18
C PRO A 521 -20.11 11.79 5.53
N LEU A 522 -19.52 11.32 6.60
CA LEU A 522 -20.06 11.43 7.96
C LEU A 522 -19.75 12.78 8.61
N THR A 523 -18.84 13.53 8.06
CA THR A 523 -18.30 14.75 8.65
C THR A 523 -18.48 15.92 7.71
N GLU A 524 -19.43 16.82 8.06
CA GLU A 524 -19.51 18.11 7.42
C GLU A 524 -18.44 19.04 8.02
N GLY A 525 -17.65 19.67 7.18
CA GLY A 525 -16.66 20.69 7.58
C GLY A 525 -15.25 20.19 7.87
N TRP A 526 -15.00 18.89 8.02
CA TRP A 526 -13.67 18.33 7.97
C TRP A 526 -13.40 17.84 6.54
N GLN A 527 -12.19 18.03 6.05
CA GLN A 527 -11.83 17.53 4.72
C GLN A 527 -11.91 15.99 4.72
N GLY A 528 -13.11 15.50 4.45
CA GLY A 528 -13.39 14.06 4.46
C GLY A 528 -12.54 13.32 3.42
N SER A 529 -12.44 12.01 3.60
CA SER A 529 -11.62 11.10 2.78
C SER A 529 -12.22 10.81 1.40
N ILE A 530 -12.92 11.76 0.78
CA ILE A 530 -13.49 11.57 -0.56
C ILE A 530 -12.38 11.76 -1.59
N GLY A 531 -12.10 10.70 -2.36
CA GLY A 531 -11.13 10.74 -3.46
C GLY A 531 -9.70 11.06 -3.04
N ARG A 532 -9.38 10.95 -1.75
CA ARG A 532 -8.06 11.29 -1.22
C ARG A 532 -7.03 10.19 -1.49
N SER A 533 -5.85 10.61 -1.89
CA SER A 533 -4.75 9.72 -2.28
C SER A 533 -4.21 8.83 -1.15
N HIS A 534 -4.39 9.22 0.11
CA HIS A 534 -3.85 8.53 1.30
C HIS A 534 -4.68 7.34 1.82
N LEU A 535 -5.81 6.96 1.17
CA LEU A 535 -6.59 5.82 1.62
C LEU A 535 -5.80 4.52 1.46
N ALA A 536 -5.77 3.67 2.50
CA ALA A 536 -4.97 2.45 2.51
C ALA A 536 -5.78 1.22 2.87
N LEU A 537 -5.60 0.13 2.09
CA LEU A 537 -6.01 -1.24 2.41
C LEU A 537 -4.76 -2.09 2.62
N MET A 538 -4.45 -2.39 3.88
CA MET A 538 -3.50 -3.43 4.21
C MET A 538 -4.23 -4.77 4.25
N GLY A 539 -3.85 -5.72 3.37
CA GLY A 539 -4.46 -7.04 3.26
C GLY A 539 -4.74 -7.50 1.83
N ASP A 540 -5.25 -8.73 1.72
CA ASP A 540 -5.70 -9.31 0.43
C ASP A 540 -6.98 -8.63 -0.05
N PRO A 541 -6.99 -7.95 -1.21
CA PRO A 541 -8.16 -7.25 -1.74
C PRO A 541 -9.29 -8.19 -2.17
N THR A 542 -9.01 -9.49 -2.35
CA THR A 542 -10.01 -10.47 -2.82
C THR A 542 -10.88 -11.06 -1.71
N LEU A 543 -10.60 -10.70 -0.44
CA LEU A 543 -11.31 -11.27 0.70
C LEU A 543 -12.79 -10.90 0.71
N ARG A 544 -13.62 -11.93 0.90
CA ARG A 544 -15.07 -11.83 1.06
C ARG A 544 -15.47 -12.04 2.52
N LEU A 545 -16.61 -11.51 2.88
CA LEU A 545 -17.12 -11.56 4.26
C LEU A 545 -17.36 -12.99 4.76
N THR A 546 -17.90 -13.84 3.89
CA THR A 546 -18.27 -15.22 4.20
C THR A 546 -17.71 -16.17 3.16
N MET A 547 -17.08 -17.25 3.61
CA MET A 547 -16.57 -18.32 2.78
C MET A 547 -17.43 -19.58 2.88
N VAL A 548 -17.41 -20.41 1.85
CA VAL A 548 -18.02 -21.75 1.83
C VAL A 548 -16.88 -22.77 1.79
N ALA A 549 -16.98 -23.82 2.59
CA ALA A 549 -15.97 -24.88 2.58
C ALA A 549 -15.87 -25.51 1.18
N PRO A 550 -14.68 -25.70 0.60
CA PRO A 550 -14.53 -26.30 -0.72
C PRO A 550 -14.80 -27.80 -0.70
N PRO A 551 -15.21 -28.39 -1.82
CA PRO A 551 -15.07 -29.83 -2.04
C PRO A 551 -13.59 -30.21 -2.10
N SER A 552 -13.28 -31.51 -2.13
CA SER A 552 -11.90 -32.00 -2.23
C SER A 552 -11.78 -33.17 -3.19
N ASN A 553 -10.55 -33.58 -3.49
CA ASN A 553 -10.24 -34.82 -4.26
C ASN A 553 -10.95 -34.90 -5.62
N LEU A 554 -10.96 -33.77 -6.39
CA LEU A 554 -11.51 -33.78 -7.74
C LEU A 554 -10.70 -34.72 -8.63
N THR A 555 -11.38 -35.71 -9.20
CA THR A 555 -10.84 -36.61 -10.20
C THR A 555 -11.54 -36.37 -11.54
N VAL A 556 -10.76 -36.30 -12.63
CA VAL A 556 -11.24 -36.07 -13.99
C VAL A 556 -10.81 -37.27 -14.85
N THR A 557 -11.77 -37.97 -15.43
CA THR A 557 -11.53 -39.19 -16.24
C THR A 557 -12.20 -39.12 -17.60
N ASN A 558 -11.75 -39.97 -18.52
CA ASN A 558 -12.36 -40.16 -19.82
C ASN A 558 -13.43 -41.25 -19.73
N ALA A 559 -14.66 -40.90 -20.04
CA ALA A 559 -15.80 -41.84 -20.12
C ALA A 559 -16.32 -41.89 -21.57
N GLY A 560 -15.72 -42.76 -22.40
CA GLY A 560 -16.15 -42.95 -23.78
C GLY A 560 -15.93 -41.73 -24.69
N GLY A 561 -14.89 -40.94 -24.47
CA GLY A 561 -14.60 -39.73 -25.20
C GLY A 561 -15.14 -38.43 -24.56
N ALA A 562 -16.05 -38.58 -23.59
CA ALA A 562 -16.59 -37.47 -22.80
C ALA A 562 -15.90 -37.35 -21.42
N VAL A 563 -15.94 -36.14 -20.83
CA VAL A 563 -15.35 -35.91 -19.50
C VAL A 563 -16.28 -36.40 -18.37
N SER A 564 -15.72 -37.11 -17.38
CA SER A 564 -16.39 -37.54 -16.16
C SER A 564 -15.63 -37.03 -14.93
N PHE A 565 -16.37 -36.63 -13.93
CA PHE A 565 -15.86 -36.01 -12.70
C PHE A 565 -16.35 -36.80 -11.47
N SER A 566 -15.48 -36.89 -10.48
CA SER A 566 -15.87 -37.29 -9.12
C SER A 566 -15.08 -36.44 -8.10
N TRP A 567 -15.68 -36.19 -6.94
CA TRP A 567 -15.06 -35.41 -5.87
C TRP A 567 -15.57 -35.83 -4.49
N THR A 568 -14.88 -35.41 -3.45
CA THR A 568 -15.35 -35.52 -2.09
C THR A 568 -16.20 -34.31 -1.74
N ALA A 569 -17.33 -34.54 -1.08
CA ALA A 569 -18.27 -33.48 -0.71
C ALA A 569 -17.63 -32.40 0.15
N SER A 570 -18.10 -31.16 -0.03
CA SER A 570 -17.81 -30.03 0.85
C SER A 570 -18.26 -30.31 2.28
N ASN A 571 -17.48 -29.88 3.27
CA ASN A 571 -17.88 -29.93 4.65
C ASN A 571 -18.91 -28.82 4.94
N GLY A 572 -20.13 -29.21 5.25
CA GLY A 572 -21.25 -28.33 5.54
C GLY A 572 -22.38 -28.42 4.51
N SER A 573 -23.50 -27.78 4.80
CA SER A 573 -24.68 -27.79 3.95
C SER A 573 -24.48 -26.90 2.72
N VAL A 574 -24.65 -27.49 1.54
CA VAL A 574 -24.57 -26.81 0.23
C VAL A 574 -25.78 -27.18 -0.63
N LEU A 575 -26.10 -26.36 -1.62
CA LEU A 575 -27.15 -26.65 -2.60
C LEU A 575 -26.69 -27.65 -3.65
N GLY A 576 -25.40 -27.77 -3.83
CA GLY A 576 -24.75 -28.63 -4.82
C GLY A 576 -23.46 -28.02 -5.33
N TYR A 577 -23.05 -28.46 -6.52
CA TYR A 577 -21.74 -28.14 -7.08
C TYR A 577 -21.85 -27.61 -8.50
N TYR A 578 -20.97 -26.69 -8.85
CA TYR A 578 -20.71 -26.25 -10.21
C TYR A 578 -19.32 -26.72 -10.66
N LEU A 579 -19.26 -27.18 -11.90
CA LEU A 579 -18.03 -27.59 -12.57
C LEU A 579 -17.64 -26.53 -13.60
N TYR A 580 -16.35 -26.34 -13.71
CA TYR A 580 -15.76 -25.36 -14.62
C TYR A 580 -14.60 -25.96 -15.39
N GLU A 581 -14.37 -25.46 -16.60
CA GLU A 581 -13.12 -25.65 -17.33
C GLU A 581 -12.32 -24.37 -17.39
N PHE A 582 -11.00 -24.48 -17.39
CA PHE A 582 -10.09 -23.34 -17.58
C PHE A 582 -9.76 -23.16 -19.06
N ASN A 583 -9.80 -21.91 -19.51
CA ASN A 583 -9.18 -21.53 -20.77
C ASN A 583 -7.65 -21.47 -20.54
N ALA A 584 -6.91 -22.27 -21.27
CA ALA A 584 -5.47 -22.41 -21.11
C ALA A 584 -4.69 -21.10 -21.40
N THR A 585 -5.21 -20.24 -22.27
CA THR A 585 -4.55 -19.01 -22.69
C THR A 585 -4.88 -17.84 -21.77
N SER A 586 -6.17 -17.64 -21.46
CA SER A 586 -6.63 -16.48 -20.70
C SER A 586 -6.71 -16.71 -19.20
N GLY A 587 -6.73 -17.97 -18.75
CA GLY A 587 -7.02 -18.36 -17.36
C GLY A 587 -8.48 -18.15 -16.95
N ALA A 588 -9.33 -17.67 -17.86
CA ALA A 588 -10.76 -17.53 -17.61
C ALA A 588 -11.42 -18.90 -17.44
N ILE A 589 -12.52 -18.93 -16.69
CA ILE A 589 -13.25 -20.17 -16.39
C ILE A 589 -14.63 -20.13 -17.05
N THR A 590 -15.07 -21.28 -17.55
CA THR A 590 -16.39 -21.49 -18.13
C THR A 590 -17.13 -22.55 -17.35
N ARG A 591 -18.35 -22.24 -16.88
CA ARG A 591 -19.19 -23.19 -16.16
C ARG A 591 -19.79 -24.24 -17.11
N LEU A 592 -19.70 -25.53 -16.72
CA LEU A 592 -20.12 -26.68 -17.52
C LEU A 592 -21.57 -27.10 -17.28
N ASN A 593 -22.12 -26.83 -16.09
CA ASN A 593 -23.49 -27.21 -15.70
C ASN A 593 -24.31 -25.98 -15.31
N SER A 594 -25.54 -25.89 -15.81
CA SER A 594 -26.44 -24.74 -15.57
C SER A 594 -27.09 -24.76 -14.19
N THR A 595 -27.36 -25.95 -13.64
CA THR A 595 -27.97 -26.16 -12.31
C THR A 595 -26.98 -26.86 -11.39
N PRO A 596 -27.01 -26.59 -10.07
CA PRO A 596 -26.13 -27.27 -9.12
C PRO A 596 -26.32 -28.79 -9.14
N ILE A 597 -25.22 -29.52 -9.18
CA ILE A 597 -25.19 -30.98 -9.08
C ILE A 597 -25.29 -31.33 -7.59
N THR A 598 -26.31 -32.10 -7.20
CA THR A 598 -26.53 -32.50 -5.80
C THR A 598 -25.68 -33.69 -5.36
N GLY A 599 -25.19 -34.49 -6.29
CA GLY A 599 -24.26 -35.60 -6.02
C GLY A 599 -22.80 -35.15 -6.03
N THR A 600 -21.90 -36.11 -5.88
CA THR A 600 -20.43 -35.93 -5.88
C THR A 600 -19.78 -36.52 -7.13
N SER A 601 -20.53 -36.71 -8.19
CA SER A 601 -20.04 -37.11 -9.50
C SER A 601 -20.93 -36.54 -10.60
N TRP A 602 -20.34 -36.38 -11.78
CA TRP A 602 -21.06 -35.91 -12.95
C TRP A 602 -20.32 -36.35 -14.22
N SER A 603 -21.06 -36.76 -15.24
CA SER A 603 -20.52 -37.08 -16.55
C SER A 603 -21.24 -36.26 -17.59
N SER A 604 -20.47 -35.59 -18.44
CA SER A 604 -21.00 -34.84 -19.55
C SER A 604 -21.23 -35.75 -20.73
N GLY A 605 -22.43 -35.68 -21.35
CA GLY A 605 -22.65 -36.32 -22.65
C GLY A 605 -22.10 -35.52 -23.83
N THR A 606 -21.71 -34.24 -23.59
CA THR A 606 -21.40 -33.30 -24.68
C THR A 606 -20.04 -32.62 -24.59
N VAL A 607 -19.45 -32.54 -23.37
CA VAL A 607 -18.12 -31.95 -23.18
C VAL A 607 -17.05 -32.99 -23.46
N PRO A 608 -16.22 -32.80 -24.51
CA PRO A 608 -15.20 -33.77 -24.85
C PRO A 608 -14.12 -33.83 -23.79
N PHE A 609 -13.60 -35.05 -23.52
CA PHE A 609 -12.42 -35.20 -22.71
C PHE A 609 -11.20 -34.64 -23.45
N VAL A 610 -10.45 -33.75 -22.81
CA VAL A 610 -9.19 -33.22 -23.33
C VAL A 610 -8.10 -33.43 -22.29
N ALA A 611 -7.16 -34.33 -22.59
CA ALA A 611 -6.02 -34.59 -21.70
C ALA A 611 -5.20 -33.31 -21.48
N GLY A 612 -4.74 -33.10 -20.26
CA GLY A 612 -3.98 -31.92 -19.87
C GLY A 612 -4.83 -30.67 -19.58
N ARG A 613 -6.15 -30.69 -19.86
CA ARG A 613 -7.03 -29.58 -19.52
C ARG A 613 -7.30 -29.54 -18.02
N GLU A 614 -7.29 -28.35 -17.45
CA GLU A 614 -7.65 -28.13 -16.07
C GLU A 614 -9.15 -27.91 -15.90
N TYR A 615 -9.68 -28.50 -14.85
CA TYR A 615 -11.09 -28.37 -14.45
C TYR A 615 -11.18 -28.03 -12.97
N MET A 616 -12.30 -27.48 -12.56
CA MET A 616 -12.55 -27.06 -11.19
C MET A 616 -13.94 -27.43 -10.75
N VAL A 617 -14.11 -27.85 -9.50
CA VAL A 617 -15.41 -28.02 -8.84
C VAL A 617 -15.55 -27.03 -7.69
N ARG A 618 -16.68 -26.32 -7.61
CA ARG A 618 -17.02 -25.38 -6.52
C ARG A 618 -18.35 -25.76 -5.91
N ALA A 619 -18.43 -25.73 -4.58
CA ALA A 619 -19.69 -25.83 -3.86
C ALA A 619 -20.45 -24.52 -3.92
N VAL A 620 -21.77 -24.57 -4.01
CA VAL A 620 -22.66 -23.43 -3.99
C VAL A 620 -23.61 -23.50 -2.80
N ARG A 621 -23.77 -22.39 -2.08
CA ARG A 621 -24.70 -22.21 -0.98
C ARG A 621 -25.50 -20.93 -1.16
N LEU A 622 -26.79 -20.96 -0.78
CA LEU A 622 -27.56 -19.73 -0.61
C LEU A 622 -27.27 -19.17 0.79
N GLU A 623 -26.69 -18.00 0.83
CA GLU A 623 -26.44 -17.25 2.07
C GLU A 623 -27.61 -16.33 2.35
N SER A 624 -28.04 -16.27 3.61
CA SER A 624 -28.88 -15.24 4.15
C SER A 624 -28.04 -14.40 5.11
N SER A 625 -27.92 -13.13 4.81
CA SER A 625 -27.10 -12.17 5.55
C SER A 625 -27.96 -11.00 6.06
N PHE A 626 -27.36 -10.08 6.81
CA PHE A 626 -27.96 -8.81 7.18
C PHE A 626 -28.03 -7.80 6.01
N SER A 627 -27.71 -8.28 4.82
CA SER A 627 -27.77 -7.55 3.54
C SER A 627 -28.59 -8.29 2.49
N GLY A 628 -29.46 -9.23 2.87
CA GLY A 628 -30.32 -9.98 1.95
C GLY A 628 -29.85 -11.39 1.68
N SER A 629 -30.15 -11.94 0.49
CA SER A 629 -29.77 -13.30 0.14
C SER A 629 -29.02 -13.37 -1.18
N TYR A 630 -27.97 -14.20 -1.24
CA TYR A 630 -27.13 -14.37 -2.42
C TYR A 630 -26.54 -15.79 -2.50
N PHE A 631 -26.28 -16.26 -3.71
CA PHE A 631 -25.53 -17.49 -3.90
C PHE A 631 -24.05 -17.22 -3.65
N ASN A 632 -23.44 -18.07 -2.85
CA ASN A 632 -22.02 -17.99 -2.48
C ASN A 632 -21.30 -19.25 -2.95
N LEU A 633 -20.16 -19.06 -3.63
CA LEU A 633 -19.33 -20.14 -4.13
C LEU A 633 -18.13 -20.36 -3.22
N SER A 634 -17.79 -21.63 -2.98
CA SER A 634 -16.54 -21.99 -2.30
C SER A 634 -15.32 -21.63 -3.15
N LEU A 635 -14.12 -21.74 -2.59
CA LEU A 635 -12.95 -21.98 -3.40
C LEU A 635 -13.15 -23.25 -4.22
N GLY A 636 -12.56 -23.29 -5.41
CA GLY A 636 -12.61 -24.45 -6.27
C GLY A 636 -11.44 -25.40 -6.03
N THR A 637 -11.74 -26.69 -6.04
CA THR A 637 -10.72 -27.72 -6.15
C THR A 637 -10.41 -27.93 -7.62
N ILE A 638 -9.15 -27.75 -7.98
CA ILE A 638 -8.66 -27.80 -9.36
C ILE A 638 -7.96 -29.16 -9.59
N SER A 639 -8.24 -29.77 -10.73
CA SER A 639 -7.58 -31.01 -11.17
C SER A 639 -7.39 -30.97 -12.69
N THR A 640 -6.29 -31.57 -13.13
CA THR A 640 -5.96 -31.74 -14.54
C THR A 640 -6.48 -33.07 -15.05
N ALA A 641 -7.14 -33.08 -16.19
CA ALA A 641 -7.60 -34.31 -16.85
C ALA A 641 -6.40 -35.19 -17.22
N GLN A 642 -6.31 -36.35 -16.58
CA GLN A 642 -5.30 -37.32 -16.91
C GLN A 642 -5.73 -38.14 -18.14
N GLY A 643 -4.88 -38.24 -19.15
CA GLY A 643 -5.10 -39.12 -20.31
C GLY A 643 -5.35 -40.54 -19.84
N ALA A 644 -6.03 -41.36 -20.69
CA ALA A 644 -6.07 -42.80 -20.49
C ALA A 644 -4.67 -43.33 -20.27
N ALA A 645 -4.51 -44.40 -19.43
CA ALA A 645 -3.23 -45.03 -19.21
C ALA A 645 -2.59 -45.37 -20.56
N THR A 646 -1.75 -44.52 -21.04
CA THR A 646 -0.87 -44.75 -22.19
C THR A 646 0.23 -45.70 -21.74
N ALA A 647 0.82 -46.41 -22.65
CA ALA A 647 2.09 -47.08 -22.34
C ALA A 647 3.01 -46.06 -21.67
N ASP A 648 3.65 -46.45 -20.61
CA ASP A 648 4.63 -45.59 -19.93
C ASP A 648 5.76 -45.20 -20.90
N CYS A 649 6.61 -44.33 -20.49
CA CYS A 649 7.69 -43.79 -21.33
C CYS A 649 8.71 -44.87 -21.76
N THR A 650 8.62 -46.05 -21.23
CA THR A 650 9.41 -47.25 -21.65
C THR A 650 8.59 -48.21 -22.51
N GLY A 651 7.32 -47.86 -22.83
CA GLY A 651 6.42 -48.68 -23.65
C GLY A 651 5.59 -49.67 -22.85
N VAL A 652 5.62 -49.67 -21.53
CA VAL A 652 4.84 -50.58 -20.66
C VAL A 652 3.50 -49.90 -20.32
N VAL A 653 2.39 -50.50 -20.71
CA VAL A 653 1.04 -49.98 -20.42
C VAL A 653 0.78 -50.05 -18.92
N GLY A 654 0.55 -48.87 -18.30
CA GLY A 654 0.39 -48.77 -16.85
C GLY A 654 1.69 -48.94 -16.04
N GLY A 655 2.86 -48.88 -16.71
CA GLY A 655 4.18 -48.94 -16.08
C GLY A 655 4.50 -47.68 -15.23
N ALA A 656 5.56 -47.77 -14.44
CA ALA A 656 5.94 -46.74 -13.48
C ALA A 656 6.72 -45.57 -14.10
N ALA A 657 7.15 -45.64 -15.35
CA ALA A 657 7.92 -44.63 -16.06
C ALA A 657 6.98 -43.59 -16.70
N VAL A 658 6.07 -43.02 -15.90
CA VAL A 658 5.10 -42.03 -16.33
C VAL A 658 5.70 -40.60 -16.19
N PRO A 659 5.17 -39.60 -16.90
CA PRO A 659 5.55 -38.22 -16.68
C PRO A 659 5.48 -37.81 -15.19
N GLY A 660 6.60 -37.30 -14.66
CA GLY A 660 6.80 -37.04 -13.24
C GLY A 660 7.47 -38.16 -12.42
N ALA A 661 7.57 -39.37 -12.94
CA ALA A 661 8.33 -40.44 -12.30
C ALA A 661 9.85 -40.22 -12.44
N ALA A 662 10.58 -40.64 -11.43
CA ALA A 662 12.05 -40.49 -11.42
C ALA A 662 12.71 -41.30 -12.56
N CYS A 663 13.71 -40.70 -13.18
CA CYS A 663 14.57 -41.33 -14.18
C CYS A 663 15.99 -40.82 -14.00
N ASN A 664 16.88 -41.15 -14.94
CA ASN A 664 18.22 -40.58 -15.00
C ASN A 664 18.52 -40.29 -16.46
N ASP A 665 18.70 -39.01 -16.81
CA ASP A 665 18.96 -38.55 -18.16
C ASP A 665 20.47 -38.65 -18.56
N GLY A 666 21.28 -39.12 -17.63
CA GLY A 666 22.73 -39.27 -17.80
C GLY A 666 23.49 -37.97 -17.78
N ASN A 667 22.87 -36.87 -17.51
CA ASN A 667 23.49 -35.54 -17.44
C ASN A 667 23.86 -35.19 -15.99
N ALA A 668 25.15 -35.12 -15.72
CA ALA A 668 25.64 -34.77 -14.38
C ALA A 668 25.24 -33.35 -13.92
N CYS A 669 24.71 -32.55 -14.86
CA CYS A 669 24.25 -31.17 -14.59
C CYS A 669 22.72 -31.05 -14.37
N THR A 670 22.05 -32.15 -14.17
CA THR A 670 20.66 -32.23 -13.77
C THR A 670 20.53 -32.99 -12.46
N THR A 671 19.46 -32.72 -11.72
CA THR A 671 19.09 -33.44 -10.51
C THR A 671 17.58 -33.62 -10.51
N ASN A 672 17.09 -34.60 -9.74
CA ASN A 672 15.66 -34.93 -9.70
C ASN A 672 15.08 -35.17 -11.10
N ASP A 673 15.84 -35.95 -11.89
CA ASP A 673 15.44 -36.26 -13.24
C ASP A 673 14.12 -37.00 -13.24
N THR A 674 13.19 -36.50 -14.03
CA THR A 674 11.85 -37.05 -14.16
C THR A 674 11.44 -37.16 -15.63
N TRP A 675 10.58 -38.11 -15.95
CA TRP A 675 9.99 -38.18 -17.28
C TRP A 675 9.09 -36.97 -17.53
N ASN A 676 9.30 -36.27 -18.62
CA ASN A 676 8.39 -35.18 -19.04
C ASN A 676 7.20 -35.74 -19.83
N ALA A 677 6.25 -34.85 -20.19
CA ALA A 677 5.07 -35.20 -20.94
C ALA A 677 5.33 -35.79 -22.36
N SER A 678 6.55 -35.60 -22.89
CA SER A 678 7.01 -36.12 -24.16
C SER A 678 7.86 -37.39 -23.99
N CYS A 679 7.81 -37.99 -22.81
CA CYS A 679 8.59 -39.18 -22.47
C CYS A 679 10.09 -39.05 -22.68
N GLN A 680 10.60 -37.88 -22.39
CA GLN A 680 12.03 -37.63 -22.27
C GLN A 680 12.39 -37.54 -20.79
N CYS A 681 13.43 -38.20 -20.39
CA CYS A 681 13.98 -38.04 -19.04
C CYS A 681 14.71 -36.69 -18.99
N VAL A 682 14.19 -35.78 -18.13
CA VAL A 682 14.74 -34.44 -17.98
C VAL A 682 14.87 -34.11 -16.49
N GLY A 683 16.02 -33.55 -16.14
CA GLY A 683 16.29 -33.13 -14.77
C GLY A 683 16.17 -31.63 -14.58
N VAL A 684 16.05 -31.23 -13.34
CA VAL A 684 16.18 -29.82 -12.94
C VAL A 684 17.67 -29.48 -13.05
N SER A 685 17.98 -28.46 -13.84
CA SER A 685 19.37 -28.03 -14.02
C SER A 685 20.01 -27.68 -12.67
N SER A 686 21.09 -28.35 -12.35
CA SER A 686 21.99 -28.04 -11.24
C SER A 686 23.06 -27.02 -11.64
N ALA A 687 22.93 -26.46 -12.85
CA ALA A 687 23.80 -25.37 -13.29
C ALA A 687 23.68 -24.17 -12.34
N PRO A 688 24.77 -23.53 -11.98
CA PRO A 688 24.73 -22.42 -11.04
C PRO A 688 23.97 -21.25 -11.65
N VAL A 689 23.26 -20.51 -10.83
CA VAL A 689 22.80 -19.19 -11.27
C VAL A 689 24.02 -18.31 -11.54
N ALA A 690 24.09 -17.72 -12.70
CA ALA A 690 25.15 -16.76 -13.03
C ALA A 690 24.56 -15.36 -13.04
N THR A 691 24.99 -14.53 -12.11
CA THR A 691 24.61 -13.12 -12.03
C THR A 691 25.84 -12.24 -12.12
N ILE A 692 25.66 -11.06 -12.65
CA ILE A 692 26.70 -10.03 -12.72
C ILE A 692 26.09 -8.72 -12.20
N THR A 693 26.78 -8.03 -11.32
CA THR A 693 26.40 -6.72 -10.79
C THR A 693 27.56 -5.75 -10.89
N ALA A 694 27.26 -4.50 -11.15
CA ALA A 694 28.26 -3.44 -11.14
C ALA A 694 28.39 -2.86 -9.73
N GLY A 695 29.61 -2.78 -9.20
CA GLY A 695 29.91 -2.15 -7.91
C GLY A 695 29.90 -0.62 -7.95
N GLY A 696 29.49 -0.03 -9.08
CA GLY A 696 29.40 1.40 -9.30
C GLY A 696 28.84 1.70 -10.69
N SER A 697 28.90 2.97 -11.12
CA SER A 697 28.45 3.33 -12.46
C SER A 697 29.20 2.56 -13.54
N ALA A 698 28.50 1.89 -14.43
CA ALA A 698 29.07 1.22 -15.60
C ALA A 698 29.40 2.21 -16.73
N SER A 699 29.21 3.49 -16.54
CA SER A 699 29.63 4.56 -17.46
C SER A 699 30.58 5.48 -16.71
N PHE A 700 31.77 5.65 -17.18
CA PHE A 700 32.83 6.44 -16.56
C PHE A 700 33.77 7.04 -17.60
N CYS A 701 34.64 7.95 -17.16
CA CYS A 701 35.60 8.63 -18.04
C CYS A 701 36.83 7.79 -18.30
N THR A 702 37.47 8.03 -19.44
CA THR A 702 38.77 7.41 -19.78
C THR A 702 39.75 7.49 -18.60
N GLY A 703 40.32 6.36 -18.24
CA GLY A 703 41.18 6.19 -17.06
C GLY A 703 40.49 5.70 -15.82
N GLY A 704 39.13 5.67 -15.82
CA GLY A 704 38.33 5.07 -14.76
C GLY A 704 38.11 3.57 -14.96
N SER A 705 37.42 2.96 -14.01
CA SER A 705 37.03 1.54 -14.05
C SER A 705 35.82 1.30 -13.17
N VAL A 706 35.15 0.19 -13.38
CA VAL A 706 34.09 -0.32 -12.53
C VAL A 706 34.41 -1.78 -12.15
N VAL A 707 34.18 -2.12 -10.90
CA VAL A 707 34.26 -3.51 -10.43
C VAL A 707 32.95 -4.21 -10.79
N LEU A 708 33.03 -5.27 -11.54
CA LEU A 708 31.91 -6.16 -11.83
C LEU A 708 32.02 -7.37 -10.90
N ASN A 709 30.93 -7.71 -10.21
CA ASN A 709 30.90 -8.81 -9.26
C ASN A 709 29.98 -9.92 -9.78
N ALA A 710 30.45 -11.14 -9.74
CA ALA A 710 29.66 -12.33 -9.93
C ALA A 710 29.06 -12.78 -8.58
N ASN A 711 27.98 -13.56 -8.61
CA ASN A 711 27.53 -14.26 -7.42
C ASN A 711 28.61 -15.20 -6.88
N THR A 712 28.72 -15.28 -5.57
CA THR A 712 29.68 -16.13 -4.87
C THR A 712 29.01 -17.40 -4.34
N GLY A 713 29.77 -18.47 -4.22
CA GLY A 713 29.34 -19.75 -3.66
C GLY A 713 30.50 -20.73 -3.56
N ASN A 714 30.38 -21.71 -2.66
CA ASN A 714 31.43 -22.71 -2.47
C ASN A 714 31.61 -23.55 -3.75
N GLY A 715 32.85 -23.72 -4.20
CA GLY A 715 33.19 -24.56 -5.35
C GLY A 715 32.87 -23.94 -6.72
N LEU A 716 32.51 -22.64 -6.78
CA LEU A 716 32.30 -21.95 -8.04
C LEU A 716 33.61 -21.45 -8.63
N THR A 717 33.75 -21.58 -9.94
CA THR A 717 34.84 -21.02 -10.75
C THR A 717 34.26 -20.08 -11.81
N TYR A 718 35.04 -19.09 -12.24
CA TYR A 718 34.61 -18.00 -13.07
C TYR A 718 35.44 -17.82 -14.31
N VAL A 719 34.78 -17.45 -15.40
CA VAL A 719 35.44 -16.99 -16.64
C VAL A 719 34.73 -15.74 -17.14
N TRP A 720 35.42 -14.62 -17.02
CA TRP A 720 34.88 -13.34 -17.50
C TRP A 720 35.08 -13.22 -19.02
N ARG A 721 34.09 -12.62 -19.66
CA ARG A 721 34.10 -12.39 -21.10
C ARG A 721 33.82 -10.94 -21.42
N ARG A 722 34.46 -10.39 -22.42
CA ARG A 722 34.14 -9.08 -22.99
C ARG A 722 33.77 -9.26 -24.46
N ASN A 723 32.62 -8.76 -24.88
CA ASN A 723 32.10 -8.92 -26.24
C ASN A 723 32.10 -10.39 -26.70
N GLY A 724 31.76 -11.31 -25.78
CA GLY A 724 31.75 -12.76 -26.03
C GLY A 724 33.09 -13.45 -25.91
N THR A 725 34.22 -12.72 -25.94
CA THR A 725 35.59 -13.29 -25.86
C THR A 725 36.04 -13.39 -24.41
N ALA A 726 36.61 -14.54 -24.05
CA ALA A 726 37.12 -14.78 -22.68
C ALA A 726 38.31 -13.84 -22.40
N ILE A 727 38.33 -13.28 -21.21
CA ILE A 727 39.41 -12.42 -20.72
C ILE A 727 40.45 -13.32 -20.03
N SER A 728 41.63 -13.38 -20.58
CA SER A 728 42.71 -14.24 -20.06
C SER A 728 43.04 -13.89 -18.59
N GLY A 729 43.05 -14.90 -17.73
CA GLY A 729 43.38 -14.76 -16.29
C GLY A 729 42.25 -14.18 -15.43
N ALA A 730 41.12 -13.83 -15.99
CA ALA A 730 39.98 -13.31 -15.22
C ALA A 730 39.13 -14.46 -14.67
N THR A 731 39.55 -15.02 -13.52
CA THR A 731 38.95 -16.20 -12.88
C THR A 731 38.45 -15.93 -11.46
N ALA A 732 38.57 -14.70 -10.98
CA ALA A 732 38.05 -14.31 -9.68
C ALA A 732 36.51 -14.05 -9.74
N SER A 733 35.84 -14.06 -8.59
CA SER A 733 34.42 -13.69 -8.47
C SER A 733 34.15 -12.21 -8.78
N SER A 734 35.18 -11.41 -8.96
CA SER A 734 35.07 -10.04 -9.41
C SER A 734 36.06 -9.72 -10.51
N TYR A 735 35.74 -8.77 -11.37
CA TYR A 735 36.56 -8.27 -12.43
C TYR A 735 36.49 -6.73 -12.52
N THR A 736 37.67 -6.09 -12.62
CA THR A 736 37.72 -4.63 -12.78
C THR A 736 37.72 -4.30 -14.28
N ALA A 737 36.63 -3.81 -14.77
CA ALA A 737 36.43 -3.42 -16.16
C ALA A 737 36.84 -1.97 -16.38
N ALA A 738 37.94 -1.77 -17.12
CA ALA A 738 38.45 -0.45 -17.50
C ALA A 738 38.25 -0.12 -18.99
N GLN A 739 37.68 -1.01 -19.77
CA GLN A 739 37.45 -0.85 -21.19
C GLN A 739 35.99 -0.98 -21.54
N ALA A 740 35.53 -0.21 -22.52
CA ALA A 740 34.17 -0.31 -23.01
C ALA A 740 33.89 -1.69 -23.64
N GLY A 741 32.66 -2.18 -23.42
CA GLY A 741 32.22 -3.45 -23.97
C GLY A 741 31.10 -4.09 -23.19
N SER A 742 30.56 -5.16 -23.72
CA SER A 742 29.55 -6.01 -23.09
C SER A 742 30.23 -7.10 -22.29
N TYR A 743 30.07 -7.10 -20.98
CA TYR A 743 30.71 -8.06 -20.06
C TYR A 743 29.72 -9.10 -19.58
N THR A 744 30.12 -10.35 -19.60
CA THR A 744 29.41 -11.48 -19.01
C THR A 744 30.40 -12.32 -18.19
N VAL A 745 29.89 -13.09 -17.27
CA VAL A 745 30.64 -14.07 -16.51
C VAL A 745 30.02 -15.46 -16.67
N GLN A 746 30.83 -16.42 -17.00
CA GLN A 746 30.47 -17.83 -16.95
C GLN A 746 30.86 -18.36 -15.57
N VAL A 747 29.86 -18.89 -14.86
CA VAL A 747 30.02 -19.49 -13.53
C VAL A 747 29.91 -20.99 -13.69
N THR A 748 30.87 -21.74 -13.14
CA THR A 748 30.94 -23.20 -13.25
C THR A 748 31.05 -23.82 -11.86
N THR A 749 30.26 -24.84 -11.59
CA THR A 749 30.35 -25.65 -10.35
C THR A 749 31.51 -26.65 -10.39
N SER A 750 31.85 -27.23 -9.23
CA SER A 750 32.81 -28.34 -9.15
C SER A 750 32.42 -29.58 -9.95
N ALA A 751 31.15 -29.76 -10.24
CA ALA A 751 30.60 -30.82 -11.10
C ALA A 751 30.75 -30.49 -12.60
N GLY A 752 31.30 -29.33 -12.97
CA GLY A 752 31.49 -28.93 -14.37
C GLY A 752 30.29 -28.25 -15.02
N CYS A 753 29.18 -28.06 -14.27
CA CYS A 753 27.98 -27.42 -14.80
C CYS A 753 28.17 -25.90 -14.85
N SER A 754 27.85 -25.29 -15.98
CA SER A 754 28.12 -23.86 -16.16
C SER A 754 26.93 -23.09 -16.70
N THR A 755 26.82 -21.85 -16.28
CA THR A 755 25.85 -20.87 -16.79
C THR A 755 26.56 -19.55 -17.05
N THR A 756 26.11 -18.83 -18.06
CA THR A 756 26.61 -17.49 -18.37
C THR A 756 25.59 -16.44 -17.98
N SER A 757 26.04 -15.39 -17.32
CA SER A 757 25.17 -14.29 -16.87
C SER A 757 24.56 -13.50 -18.03
N THR A 758 23.54 -12.72 -17.74
CA THR A 758 23.17 -11.57 -18.59
C THR A 758 24.35 -10.61 -18.71
N ALA A 759 24.33 -9.76 -19.71
CA ALA A 759 25.45 -8.86 -19.97
C ALA A 759 25.30 -7.52 -19.24
N ILE A 760 26.40 -6.96 -18.75
CA ILE A 760 26.49 -5.55 -18.36
C ILE A 760 27.31 -4.81 -19.44
N THR A 761 26.74 -3.74 -19.95
CA THR A 761 27.46 -2.86 -20.89
C THR A 761 28.24 -1.81 -20.12
N VAL A 762 29.55 -1.80 -20.30
CA VAL A 762 30.45 -0.78 -19.75
C VAL A 762 30.74 0.26 -20.84
N THR A 763 30.49 1.52 -20.50
CA THR A 763 30.75 2.65 -21.42
C THR A 763 31.91 3.49 -20.88
N VAL A 764 32.88 3.75 -21.72
CA VAL A 764 34.00 4.65 -21.40
C VAL A 764 33.84 5.92 -22.22
N ASN A 765 33.60 7.01 -21.54
CA ASN A 765 33.40 8.31 -22.15
C ASN A 765 34.75 9.06 -22.26
N THR A 766 35.00 9.66 -23.39
CA THR A 766 36.15 10.54 -23.55
C THR A 766 35.79 11.93 -23.03
N PRO A 767 36.64 12.53 -22.19
CA PRO A 767 36.43 13.92 -21.79
C PRO A 767 36.35 14.85 -22.99
N PRO A 768 35.48 15.83 -22.97
CA PRO A 768 35.42 16.80 -24.07
C PRO A 768 36.69 17.63 -24.13
N THR A 769 37.06 18.12 -25.30
CA THR A 769 38.10 19.13 -25.42
C THR A 769 37.57 20.46 -24.84
N ALA A 770 38.37 21.14 -24.05
CA ALA A 770 38.02 22.45 -23.49
C ALA A 770 39.02 23.49 -23.97
N THR A 771 38.57 24.44 -24.78
CA THR A 771 39.32 25.59 -25.24
C THR A 771 38.50 26.84 -25.05
N ILE A 772 39.17 27.97 -24.93
CA ILE A 772 38.53 29.29 -24.88
C ILE A 772 39.06 30.08 -26.06
N SER A 773 38.19 30.69 -26.83
CA SER A 773 38.49 31.77 -27.80
C SER A 773 37.97 33.09 -27.28
N ALA A 774 38.76 34.15 -27.43
CA ALA A 774 38.37 35.51 -27.11
C ALA A 774 37.79 36.16 -28.36
N GLY A 775 36.61 36.75 -28.28
CA GLY A 775 35.97 37.45 -29.40
C GLY A 775 36.54 38.80 -29.73
N SER A 776 37.44 39.33 -28.88
CA SER A 776 38.20 40.59 -29.09
C SER A 776 39.45 40.59 -28.23
N ALA A 777 40.21 41.70 -28.24
CA ALA A 777 41.40 41.84 -27.39
C ALA A 777 41.05 41.60 -25.89
N THR A 778 41.91 40.85 -25.22
CA THR A 778 41.75 40.51 -23.79
C THR A 778 42.25 41.59 -22.83
N SER A 779 42.73 42.72 -23.41
CA SER A 779 43.10 43.90 -22.66
C SER A 779 42.22 45.07 -23.08
N PHE A 780 41.52 45.71 -22.11
CA PHE A 780 40.59 46.79 -22.37
C PHE A 780 40.56 47.81 -21.21
N CYS A 781 40.08 48.99 -21.47
CA CYS A 781 39.92 50.02 -20.45
C CYS A 781 38.74 49.72 -19.50
N ALA A 782 38.72 50.32 -18.31
CA ALA A 782 37.62 50.17 -17.36
C ALA A 782 36.26 50.45 -18.01
N GLY A 783 35.27 49.55 -17.80
CA GLY A 783 33.95 49.57 -18.44
C GLY A 783 33.86 48.76 -19.73
N GLY A 784 34.98 48.26 -20.27
CA GLY A 784 35.01 47.32 -21.40
C GLY A 784 34.76 45.89 -20.97
N ALA A 785 34.57 45.05 -21.95
CA ALA A 785 34.43 43.62 -21.74
C ALA A 785 34.87 42.81 -22.98
N VAL A 786 35.21 41.56 -22.79
CA VAL A 786 35.49 40.61 -23.84
C VAL A 786 34.57 39.41 -23.70
N THR A 787 33.96 38.97 -24.78
CA THR A 787 33.23 37.69 -24.81
C THR A 787 34.22 36.57 -25.00
N LEU A 788 34.27 35.69 -24.03
CA LEU A 788 35.02 34.42 -24.08
C LEU A 788 34.08 33.33 -24.51
N THR A 789 34.43 32.55 -25.48
CA THR A 789 33.62 31.45 -26.02
C THR A 789 34.33 30.10 -25.82
N ALA A 790 33.63 29.18 -25.18
CA ALA A 790 34.16 27.83 -24.99
C ALA A 790 33.90 26.96 -26.21
N THR A 791 34.68 25.87 -26.33
CA THR A 791 34.38 24.79 -27.28
C THR A 791 32.94 24.34 -27.13
N SER A 792 32.17 24.29 -28.21
CA SER A 792 30.76 23.87 -28.22
C SER A 792 30.64 22.43 -28.72
N GLY A 793 29.63 21.71 -28.23
CA GLY A 793 29.26 20.37 -28.62
C GLY A 793 27.88 20.01 -28.10
N THR A 794 27.25 19.01 -28.73
CA THR A 794 25.94 18.52 -28.30
C THR A 794 26.01 17.93 -26.88
N GLY A 795 25.19 18.38 -25.97
CA GLY A 795 25.13 17.90 -24.58
C GLY A 795 26.25 18.42 -23.68
N TYR A 796 26.99 19.46 -24.13
CA TYR A 796 28.00 20.07 -23.30
C TYR A 796 27.34 21.00 -22.26
N THR A 797 27.87 20.94 -21.04
CA THR A 797 27.59 21.91 -19.98
C THR A 797 28.87 22.62 -19.57
N TYR A 798 28.75 23.83 -19.06
CA TYR A 798 29.87 24.73 -18.81
C TYR A 798 29.83 25.26 -17.38
N GLN A 799 31.01 25.47 -16.82
CA GLN A 799 31.20 26.29 -15.63
C GLN A 799 32.44 27.16 -15.78
N TRP A 800 32.23 28.46 -15.95
CA TRP A 800 33.32 29.39 -16.01
C TRP A 800 33.92 29.67 -14.63
N ARG A 801 35.21 29.85 -14.63
CA ARG A 801 35.97 30.20 -13.42
C ARG A 801 36.85 31.41 -13.70
N ARG A 802 37.07 32.25 -12.69
CA ARG A 802 38.02 33.36 -12.69
C ARG A 802 39.01 33.12 -11.55
N ASP A 803 40.31 33.15 -11.84
CA ASP A 803 41.37 32.94 -10.87
C ASP A 803 41.17 31.65 -10.07
N GLY A 804 40.70 30.58 -10.77
CA GLY A 804 40.44 29.26 -10.22
C GLY A 804 39.08 29.13 -9.52
N THR A 805 38.38 30.22 -9.18
CA THR A 805 37.11 30.24 -8.49
C THR A 805 35.94 30.22 -9.48
N SER A 806 34.94 29.34 -9.22
CA SER A 806 33.74 29.24 -10.05
C SER A 806 32.90 30.53 -9.99
N ILE A 807 32.49 31.01 -11.16
CA ILE A 807 31.63 32.19 -11.30
C ILE A 807 30.18 31.70 -11.24
N SER A 808 29.44 32.16 -10.21
CA SER A 808 28.07 31.72 -10.01
C SER A 808 27.18 32.07 -11.21
N GLY A 809 26.37 31.09 -11.69
CA GLY A 809 25.48 31.27 -12.83
C GLY A 809 26.16 31.35 -14.20
N ALA A 810 27.49 31.25 -14.31
CA ALA A 810 28.21 31.29 -15.58
C ALA A 810 28.28 29.84 -16.20
N THR A 811 27.15 29.37 -16.73
CA THR A 811 26.99 28.04 -17.27
C THR A 811 26.72 27.97 -18.78
N SER A 812 26.77 29.13 -19.48
CA SER A 812 26.61 29.21 -20.92
C SER A 812 27.91 28.90 -21.66
N ALA A 813 27.82 28.49 -22.94
CA ALA A 813 28.97 28.29 -23.81
C ALA A 813 29.83 29.57 -23.99
N SER A 814 29.29 30.75 -23.71
CA SER A 814 30.03 32.03 -23.75
C SER A 814 29.86 32.75 -22.42
N TYR A 815 30.90 33.52 -22.09
CA TYR A 815 30.91 34.34 -20.89
C TYR A 815 31.48 35.76 -21.22
N VAL A 816 30.81 36.77 -20.74
CA VAL A 816 31.31 38.17 -20.92
C VAL A 816 32.18 38.54 -19.73
N ALA A 817 33.47 38.57 -19.95
CA ALA A 817 34.46 38.94 -18.96
C ALA A 817 34.66 40.46 -18.94
N ASN A 818 34.26 41.12 -17.88
CA ASN A 818 34.36 42.57 -17.65
C ASN A 818 35.29 42.93 -16.47
N ALA A 819 35.99 41.95 -15.92
CA ALA A 819 36.95 42.14 -14.85
C ALA A 819 38.30 41.45 -15.21
N ALA A 820 39.41 42.02 -14.72
CA ALA A 820 40.69 41.37 -14.86
C ALA A 820 40.75 40.03 -14.10
N GLY A 821 41.51 39.09 -14.64
CA GLY A 821 41.69 37.76 -14.06
C GLY A 821 42.03 36.70 -15.10
N ALA A 822 42.42 35.55 -14.65
CA ALA A 822 42.64 34.36 -15.49
C ALA A 822 41.34 33.55 -15.58
N TYR A 823 40.76 33.49 -16.78
CA TYR A 823 39.50 32.80 -17.01
C TYR A 823 39.76 31.39 -17.57
N THR A 824 39.11 30.42 -16.95
CA THR A 824 39.07 29.04 -17.44
C THR A 824 37.61 28.58 -17.51
N VAL A 825 37.32 27.57 -18.31
CA VAL A 825 36.02 26.95 -18.39
C VAL A 825 36.15 25.46 -18.17
N VAL A 826 35.34 24.91 -17.30
CA VAL A 826 35.13 23.46 -17.18
C VAL A 826 34.03 23.10 -18.16
N VAL A 827 34.35 22.24 -19.11
CA VAL A 827 33.41 21.69 -20.09
C VAL A 827 33.12 20.25 -19.70
N THR A 828 31.83 19.92 -19.52
CA THR A 828 31.41 18.58 -19.13
C THR A 828 30.53 17.99 -20.22
N ALA A 829 30.75 16.72 -20.55
CA ALA A 829 29.94 15.93 -21.44
C ALA A 829 29.90 14.48 -20.96
N ASN A 830 28.72 13.85 -20.93
CA ASN A 830 28.52 12.47 -20.48
C ASN A 830 29.18 12.16 -19.11
N GLY A 831 29.13 13.14 -18.19
CA GLY A 831 29.71 13.02 -16.87
C GLY A 831 31.24 13.20 -16.79
N CYS A 832 31.91 13.48 -17.92
CA CYS A 832 33.35 13.71 -17.99
C CYS A 832 33.69 15.20 -18.22
N SER A 833 34.61 15.71 -17.44
CA SER A 833 34.92 17.14 -17.45
C SER A 833 36.37 17.38 -17.86
N THR A 834 36.60 18.43 -18.61
CA THR A 834 37.93 18.97 -18.92
C THR A 834 37.94 20.46 -18.61
N THR A 835 39.04 20.93 -18.04
CA THR A 835 39.26 22.36 -17.80
C THR A 835 40.15 22.91 -18.89
N SER A 836 39.75 24.04 -19.47
CA SER A 836 40.56 24.71 -20.49
C SER A 836 41.87 25.28 -19.93
N SER A 837 42.82 25.59 -20.82
CA SER A 837 43.87 26.54 -20.53
C SER A 837 43.25 27.90 -20.19
N GLY A 838 43.97 28.68 -19.38
CA GLY A 838 43.50 29.98 -18.94
C GLY A 838 43.68 31.07 -20.04
N VAL A 839 42.70 31.96 -20.16
CA VAL A 839 42.80 33.20 -20.92
C VAL A 839 42.87 34.34 -19.92
N THR A 840 43.98 35.08 -19.98
CA THR A 840 44.15 36.24 -19.07
C THR A 840 43.49 37.49 -19.67
N VAL A 841 42.59 38.07 -18.88
CA VAL A 841 41.95 39.35 -19.18
C VAL A 841 42.61 40.40 -18.32
N SER A 842 43.00 41.51 -18.91
CA SER A 842 43.64 42.62 -18.18
C SER A 842 42.94 43.96 -18.42
N LEU A 843 42.97 44.80 -17.39
CA LEU A 843 42.45 46.15 -17.47
C LEU A 843 43.61 47.12 -17.73
N ILE A 844 43.45 47.91 -18.76
CA ILE A 844 44.38 49.02 -19.08
C ILE A 844 43.90 50.24 -18.29
N GLY A 845 44.77 50.75 -17.50
CA GLY A 845 44.48 51.97 -16.77
C GLY A 845 44.22 53.17 -17.70
N ALA A 846 43.27 53.98 -17.36
CA ALA A 846 43.05 55.18 -18.08
C ALA A 846 44.28 56.13 -17.96
N PRO A 847 44.71 56.76 -19.04
CA PRO A 847 45.79 57.73 -18.97
C PRO A 847 45.38 58.86 -18.05
N SER A 848 46.27 59.32 -17.24
CA SER A 848 46.05 60.54 -16.47
C SER A 848 46.14 61.75 -17.39
N ALA A 849 45.13 62.54 -17.42
CA ALA A 849 45.09 63.79 -18.16
C ALA A 849 45.42 64.92 -17.18
N THR A 850 46.52 65.55 -17.45
CA THR A 850 46.90 66.74 -16.68
C THR A 850 47.16 67.91 -17.65
N ILE A 851 46.76 69.07 -17.21
CA ILE A 851 47.06 70.32 -17.92
C ILE A 851 47.93 71.18 -17.02
N THR A 852 49.08 71.66 -17.57
CA THR A 852 49.93 72.58 -16.83
C THR A 852 50.14 73.83 -17.66
N PRO A 853 50.00 75.03 -17.10
CA PRO A 853 50.31 76.27 -17.78
C PRO A 853 51.80 76.41 -17.89
N ALA A 854 52.30 76.83 -19.07
CA ALA A 854 53.73 77.09 -19.31
C ALA A 854 54.23 78.32 -18.61
N SER A 855 53.38 79.18 -18.08
CA SER A 855 53.68 80.43 -17.34
C SER A 855 52.53 80.74 -16.38
N GLY A 856 52.62 81.78 -15.58
CA GLY A 856 51.56 82.12 -14.62
C GLY A 856 50.19 82.31 -15.29
N THR A 857 49.15 81.89 -14.62
CA THR A 857 47.78 81.89 -15.16
C THR A 857 47.11 83.27 -15.13
N SER A 858 47.76 84.27 -14.54
CA SER A 858 47.28 85.67 -14.56
C SER A 858 47.98 86.39 -15.72
N ILE A 859 47.17 86.79 -16.71
CA ILE A 859 47.66 87.47 -17.91
C ILE A 859 46.88 88.79 -18.09
N CYS A 860 47.57 89.80 -18.66
CA CYS A 860 46.95 91.08 -19.03
C CYS A 860 46.09 90.91 -20.32
N SER A 861 45.08 91.75 -20.47
CA SER A 861 44.20 91.71 -21.65
C SER A 861 45.07 91.82 -22.93
N GLY A 862 44.88 90.92 -23.83
CA GLY A 862 45.59 90.74 -25.09
C GLY A 862 46.76 89.72 -25.07
N SER A 863 47.07 89.16 -23.90
CA SER A 863 48.11 88.10 -23.77
C SER A 863 47.47 86.69 -23.73
N SER A 864 48.27 85.72 -24.03
CA SER A 864 47.85 84.34 -23.96
C SER A 864 48.80 83.53 -23.08
N VAL A 865 48.33 82.49 -22.53
CA VAL A 865 49.13 81.45 -21.84
C VAL A 865 49.02 80.17 -22.56
N MET A 866 50.14 79.53 -22.78
CA MET A 866 50.18 78.22 -23.35
C MET A 866 49.85 77.19 -22.25
N LEU A 867 48.89 76.32 -22.49
CA LEU A 867 48.57 75.22 -21.65
C LEU A 867 49.15 73.94 -22.27
N ASN A 868 49.96 73.21 -21.52
CA ASN A 868 50.55 71.95 -21.96
C ASN A 868 49.79 70.78 -21.34
N ALA A 869 49.37 69.85 -22.17
CA ALA A 869 48.91 68.56 -21.75
C ALA A 869 50.09 67.61 -21.50
N ASN A 870 49.95 66.66 -20.59
CA ASN A 870 50.99 65.68 -20.42
C ASN A 870 51.14 64.83 -21.68
N THR A 871 52.38 64.55 -22.04
CA THR A 871 52.73 63.80 -23.27
C THR A 871 52.96 62.32 -22.97
N GLY A 872 52.61 61.50 -23.89
CA GLY A 872 52.86 60.07 -23.84
C GLY A 872 52.68 59.46 -25.21
N THR A 873 53.36 58.32 -25.46
CA THR A 873 53.27 57.63 -26.71
C THR A 873 51.83 57.03 -26.89
N GLY A 874 51.16 57.46 -27.97
CA GLY A 874 49.83 57.03 -28.33
C GLY A 874 48.68 57.82 -27.71
N TYR A 875 49.00 59.01 -27.08
CA TYR A 875 47.97 59.96 -26.62
C TYR A 875 47.48 60.80 -27.80
N THR A 876 46.22 61.07 -27.86
CA THR A 876 45.53 62.02 -28.74
C THR A 876 44.94 63.12 -27.88
N TYR A 877 44.99 64.35 -28.35
CA TYR A 877 44.59 65.53 -27.59
C TYR A 877 43.45 66.25 -28.26
#